data_f8172686b5a1b8d157c1d3ef89c77dad
#
_entry.id   f8172686b5a1b8d157c1d3ef89c77dad
#
_cell.length_a   1.000
_cell.length_b   1.000
_cell.length_c   1.000
_cell.angle_alpha   90.00
_cell.angle_beta   90.00
_cell.angle_gamma   90.00
#
_symmetry.space_group_name_H-M   'P 1'
#
loop_
_entity.id
_entity.type
_entity.pdbx_description
1 polymer ?
#
loop_
_entity_poly.entity_id
_entity_poly.type
_entity_poly.pdbx_seq_one_letter_code
_entity_poly.pdbx_strand_id
1 'polypeptide(L)'
;MDEIKLKRGGREITLKKMPTHFAVRLRQGRARDERALAASCGPPKGEVTHVDTAAVEKMDVFLVKDAAKLDEIMKQLRTAPASDVVTHMYSLDATPGGTVIPTGGMTLQFKSDVPEVKREEILGEFGLEVTEELDFLPNGYTVRLTAASKENPLKIAAKLQQRREVVTAEPDLGFQVAFQHVPTDPLYPQQWHLHNRGDGTGLKAGADVKAEQAWDFTRGKREIIVCVMDDGFDLGHPEFAAPGKIVAPRDFGDSDFDPSPGLSDDNHGTACAGVAIAEENSGGGVGLAPNCSFMPVRTSGWLSDAAIRDLFQYAIDNQSDVISCSWSASAWNFPLSTVASAMLHKAATQGRRNGKGCVILFAAGNEDRPLNGVKDGQTSIQGFALHPDVIAVGASNSLDKRSGYSNRGPELTLCAPSNGSPGRSIVTTDRRGGAGYSSNDYTNDFGGTSSATPLAAGLAALMLSVNPELTSAQVREIMMSTADKIDPENGQYVNGHSPLYGHGRINAAKAVAQAGGEGPQPLPETLLIEHRVDKPIPDLKEIQDPITFPLDVKPKAVEVAVDIRHTYRGDLKVSVQPPVGEAILLADRSGGGLDNLVATFRSSDDPARFAAVLGKSAKGEWRLVIADTAAQDVGSLKKWSLSVSY
;
A
#
# COMPACT_ATOMS: atom_id res chain seq x y z
N MET A 1 -18.63 -20.47 -0.43
CA MET A 1 -18.02 -20.42 -1.78
C MET A 1 -17.88 -18.95 -2.13
N ASP A 2 -16.66 -18.43 -1.99
CA ASP A 2 -16.39 -17.01 -2.18
C ASP A 2 -15.86 -16.69 -3.60
N GLU A 3 -15.65 -17.70 -4.41
CA GLU A 3 -15.20 -17.58 -5.81
C GLU A 3 -16.15 -18.31 -6.76
N ILE A 4 -16.40 -17.68 -7.91
CA ILE A 4 -17.16 -18.25 -9.03
C ILE A 4 -16.30 -18.17 -10.29
N LYS A 5 -16.09 -19.32 -10.94
CA LYS A 5 -15.41 -19.39 -12.24
C LYS A 5 -16.44 -19.54 -13.35
N LEU A 6 -16.30 -18.72 -14.36
CA LEU A 6 -17.14 -18.80 -15.57
C LEU A 6 -16.37 -18.26 -16.79
N LYS A 7 -16.92 -18.52 -18.00
CA LYS A 7 -16.36 -17.96 -19.23
C LYS A 7 -17.06 -16.66 -19.61
N ARG A 8 -16.27 -15.68 -20.03
CA ARG A 8 -16.74 -14.41 -20.60
C ARG A 8 -15.86 -14.04 -21.81
N GLY A 9 -16.48 -13.76 -22.96
CA GLY A 9 -15.75 -13.51 -24.21
C GLY A 9 -14.83 -14.68 -24.59
N GLY A 10 -15.23 -15.92 -24.29
CA GLY A 10 -14.43 -17.13 -24.54
C GLY A 10 -13.28 -17.38 -23.57
N ARG A 11 -13.01 -16.49 -22.61
CA ARG A 11 -11.93 -16.60 -21.58
C ARG A 11 -12.52 -16.96 -20.23
N GLU A 12 -11.80 -17.80 -19.48
CA GLU A 12 -12.17 -18.08 -18.09
C GLU A 12 -11.83 -16.87 -17.21
N ILE A 13 -12.80 -16.45 -16.40
CA ILE A 13 -12.63 -15.41 -15.38
C ILE A 13 -13.00 -15.99 -14.01
N THR A 14 -12.34 -15.49 -12.96
CA THR A 14 -12.65 -15.83 -11.57
C THR A 14 -13.19 -14.59 -10.88
N LEU A 15 -14.41 -14.71 -10.36
CA LEU A 15 -15.10 -13.65 -9.63
C LEU A 15 -15.04 -13.96 -8.13
N LYS A 16 -14.41 -13.09 -7.34
CA LYS A 16 -14.31 -13.17 -5.89
C LYS A 16 -15.38 -12.31 -5.24
N LYS A 17 -16.20 -12.91 -4.37
CA LYS A 17 -17.24 -12.21 -3.63
C LYS A 17 -16.61 -11.18 -2.67
N MET A 18 -17.06 -9.94 -2.72
CA MET A 18 -16.69 -8.93 -1.73
C MET A 18 -17.46 -9.17 -0.42
N PRO A 19 -16.79 -9.27 0.73
CA PRO A 19 -17.44 -9.73 1.98
C PRO A 19 -18.36 -8.71 2.62
N THR A 20 -18.25 -7.43 2.24
CA THR A 20 -18.95 -6.32 2.90
C THR A 20 -19.78 -5.46 1.97
N HIS A 21 -19.69 -5.65 0.64
CA HIS A 21 -20.34 -4.79 -0.33
C HIS A 21 -21.49 -5.49 -1.05
N PHE A 22 -22.58 -4.74 -1.25
CA PHE A 22 -23.70 -5.18 -2.05
C PHE A 22 -24.32 -4.02 -2.82
N ALA A 23 -25.04 -4.33 -3.90
CA ALA A 23 -25.75 -3.34 -4.70
C ALA A 23 -27.23 -3.64 -4.74
N VAL A 24 -28.03 -2.57 -4.79
CA VAL A 24 -29.51 -2.63 -4.82
C VAL A 24 -30.04 -1.79 -5.95
N ARG A 25 -30.99 -2.34 -6.73
CA ARG A 25 -31.88 -1.61 -7.61
C ARG A 25 -33.30 -1.74 -7.11
N LEU A 26 -34.00 -0.60 -6.97
CA LEU A 26 -35.41 -0.58 -6.62
C LEU A 26 -36.28 -0.58 -7.88
N ARG A 27 -37.48 -1.17 -7.80
CA ARG A 27 -38.46 -1.18 -8.89
C ARG A 27 -38.92 0.25 -9.27
N GLN A 28 -39.02 1.10 -8.25
CA GLN A 28 -39.34 2.53 -8.41
C GLN A 28 -38.41 3.36 -7.53
N GLY A 29 -37.92 4.48 -8.07
CA GLY A 29 -37.03 5.40 -7.38
C GLY A 29 -35.59 4.90 -7.28
N ARG A 30 -34.88 5.39 -6.27
CA ARG A 30 -33.46 5.05 -5.99
C ARG A 30 -33.22 4.99 -4.51
N ALA A 31 -32.34 4.09 -4.06
CA ALA A 31 -31.91 3.97 -2.67
C ALA A 31 -30.65 4.83 -2.43
N ARG A 32 -30.71 6.14 -2.70
CA ARG A 32 -29.57 7.07 -2.68
C ARG A 32 -28.87 7.27 -1.35
N ASP A 33 -29.46 6.77 -0.27
CA ASP A 33 -28.89 6.78 1.07
C ASP A 33 -29.57 5.69 1.93
N GLU A 34 -29.10 5.51 3.15
CA GLU A 34 -29.63 4.50 4.09
C GLU A 34 -31.10 4.77 4.44
N ARG A 35 -31.54 6.03 4.47
CA ARG A 35 -32.92 6.41 4.78
C ARG A 35 -33.87 6.04 3.65
N ALA A 36 -33.46 6.30 2.41
CA ALA A 36 -34.22 5.93 1.22
C ALA A 36 -34.34 4.40 1.10
N LEU A 37 -33.26 3.67 1.38
CA LEU A 37 -33.27 2.21 1.43
C LEU A 37 -34.22 1.69 2.51
N ALA A 38 -34.12 2.22 3.73
CA ALA A 38 -34.97 1.83 4.86
C ALA A 38 -36.45 2.18 4.61
N ALA A 39 -36.75 3.30 3.98
CA ALA A 39 -38.13 3.70 3.65
C ALA A 39 -38.77 2.76 2.61
N SER A 40 -37.95 2.24 1.67
CA SER A 40 -38.43 1.38 0.57
C SER A 40 -38.50 -0.10 0.94
N CYS A 41 -37.53 -0.61 1.69
CA CYS A 41 -37.31 -2.04 1.96
C CYS A 41 -37.43 -2.41 3.44
N GLY A 42 -37.72 -1.44 4.32
CA GLY A 42 -37.60 -1.59 5.76
C GLY A 42 -36.14 -1.46 6.24
N PRO A 43 -35.94 -1.08 7.54
CA PRO A 43 -34.60 -0.89 8.08
C PRO A 43 -33.83 -2.21 8.00
N PRO A 44 -32.60 -2.20 7.42
CA PRO A 44 -31.77 -3.39 7.38
C PRO A 44 -31.42 -3.86 8.79
N LYS A 45 -31.33 -5.19 8.98
CA LYS A 45 -31.04 -5.82 10.29
C LYS A 45 -29.61 -5.57 10.81
N GLY A 46 -28.81 -4.78 10.13
CA GLY A 46 -27.46 -4.36 10.50
C GLY A 46 -27.18 -2.95 10.02
N GLU A 47 -26.03 -2.41 10.43
CA GLU A 47 -25.60 -1.10 9.97
C GLU A 47 -25.09 -1.18 8.52
N VAL A 48 -25.70 -0.38 7.67
CA VAL A 48 -25.30 -0.21 6.27
C VAL A 48 -24.95 1.25 6.04
N THR A 49 -23.99 1.50 5.15
CA THR A 49 -23.61 2.85 4.73
C THR A 49 -23.63 2.91 3.21
N HIS A 50 -24.28 3.93 2.66
CA HIS A 50 -24.24 4.19 1.21
C HIS A 50 -22.83 4.61 0.81
N VAL A 51 -22.25 3.95 -0.18
CA VAL A 51 -20.87 4.19 -0.63
C VAL A 51 -20.82 4.89 -1.95
N ASP A 52 -21.67 4.45 -2.91
CA ASP A 52 -21.65 4.96 -4.26
C ASP A 52 -23.01 4.75 -4.96
N THR A 53 -23.22 5.53 -5.99
CA THR A 53 -24.30 5.34 -6.95
C THR A 53 -23.67 4.88 -8.24
N ALA A 54 -23.63 3.58 -8.47
CA ALA A 54 -23.24 3.06 -9.77
C ALA A 54 -24.27 3.51 -10.81
N ALA A 55 -23.83 4.29 -11.80
CA ALA A 55 -24.71 4.74 -12.89
C ALA A 55 -25.26 3.57 -13.72
N VAL A 56 -24.63 2.40 -13.60
CA VAL A 56 -25.03 1.16 -14.23
C VAL A 56 -26.41 0.74 -13.72
N GLU A 57 -27.37 0.77 -14.60
CA GLU A 57 -28.72 0.25 -14.34
C GLU A 57 -29.39 0.82 -13.07
N LYS A 58 -29.01 2.01 -12.62
CA LYS A 58 -29.53 2.65 -11.40
C LYS A 58 -29.30 1.85 -10.12
N MET A 59 -28.20 1.12 -10.04
CA MET A 59 -27.77 0.41 -8.85
C MET A 59 -27.18 1.38 -7.82
N ASP A 60 -27.55 1.25 -6.57
CA ASP A 60 -26.96 1.96 -5.44
C ASP A 60 -26.15 0.99 -4.60
N VAL A 61 -24.92 1.37 -4.22
CA VAL A 61 -23.95 0.50 -3.55
C VAL A 61 -23.88 0.81 -2.06
N PHE A 62 -23.91 -0.24 -1.26
CA PHE A 62 -23.86 -0.17 0.20
C PHE A 62 -22.74 -1.02 0.78
N LEU A 63 -22.16 -0.52 1.86
CA LEU A 63 -21.21 -1.22 2.74
C LEU A 63 -21.93 -1.70 3.99
N VAL A 64 -21.68 -2.93 4.40
CA VAL A 64 -22.11 -3.49 5.69
C VAL A 64 -20.93 -3.43 6.65
N LYS A 65 -21.09 -2.83 7.83
CA LYS A 65 -20.02 -2.74 8.83
C LYS A 65 -19.58 -4.10 9.38
N ASP A 66 -20.53 -5.03 9.51
CA ASP A 66 -20.27 -6.40 9.98
C ASP A 66 -20.49 -7.40 8.84
N ALA A 67 -19.40 -7.91 8.26
CA ALA A 67 -19.44 -8.86 7.14
C ALA A 67 -20.31 -10.11 7.43
N ALA A 68 -20.41 -10.56 8.69
CA ALA A 68 -21.22 -11.71 9.08
C ALA A 68 -22.71 -11.49 8.88
N LYS A 69 -23.15 -10.24 8.82
CA LYS A 69 -24.56 -9.86 8.61
C LYS A 69 -24.94 -9.67 7.15
N LEU A 70 -23.98 -9.65 6.22
CA LEU A 70 -24.23 -9.35 4.81
C LEU A 70 -25.31 -10.24 4.21
N ASP A 71 -25.21 -11.56 4.37
CA ASP A 71 -26.15 -12.50 3.75
C ASP A 71 -27.57 -12.39 4.37
N GLU A 72 -27.69 -12.06 5.66
CA GLU A 72 -28.97 -11.83 6.33
C GLU A 72 -29.64 -10.54 5.83
N ILE A 73 -28.86 -9.44 5.74
CA ILE A 73 -29.32 -8.15 5.19
C ILE A 73 -29.81 -8.35 3.76
N MET A 74 -29.00 -8.98 2.92
CA MET A 74 -29.37 -9.22 1.53
C MET A 74 -30.61 -10.11 1.38
N LYS A 75 -30.77 -11.12 2.25
CA LYS A 75 -31.99 -11.94 2.28
C LYS A 75 -33.24 -11.11 2.60
N GLN A 76 -33.16 -10.23 3.59
CA GLN A 76 -34.23 -9.30 3.92
C GLN A 76 -34.57 -8.40 2.74
N LEU A 77 -33.54 -7.75 2.14
CA LEU A 77 -33.75 -6.84 1.02
C LEU A 77 -34.33 -7.54 -0.23
N ARG A 78 -33.91 -8.77 -0.53
CA ARG A 78 -34.43 -9.57 -1.65
C ARG A 78 -35.89 -9.92 -1.50
N THR A 79 -36.39 -10.06 -0.27
CA THR A 79 -37.80 -10.35 -0.01
C THR A 79 -38.68 -9.09 0.02
N ALA A 80 -38.10 -7.90 0.01
CA ALA A 80 -38.84 -6.65 0.03
C ALA A 80 -39.51 -6.40 -1.34
N PRO A 81 -40.84 -6.11 -1.40
CA PRO A 81 -41.56 -5.91 -2.66
C PRO A 81 -41.01 -4.77 -3.53
N ALA A 82 -40.36 -3.79 -2.91
CA ALA A 82 -39.76 -2.65 -3.60
C ALA A 82 -38.43 -3.00 -4.31
N SER A 83 -37.78 -4.09 -3.95
CA SER A 83 -36.52 -4.50 -4.56
C SER A 83 -36.74 -5.15 -5.92
N ASP A 84 -35.91 -4.75 -6.87
CA ASP A 84 -35.80 -5.38 -8.19
C ASP A 84 -34.60 -6.32 -8.21
N VAL A 85 -33.40 -5.79 -7.93
CA VAL A 85 -32.16 -6.56 -7.87
C VAL A 85 -31.46 -6.24 -6.56
N VAL A 86 -31.00 -7.30 -5.86
CA VAL A 86 -30.09 -7.22 -4.70
C VAL A 86 -28.97 -8.21 -4.92
N THR A 87 -27.78 -7.74 -5.17
CA THR A 87 -26.63 -8.55 -5.57
C THR A 87 -25.39 -8.27 -4.73
N HIS A 88 -24.56 -9.30 -4.56
CA HIS A 88 -23.20 -9.09 -4.08
C HIS A 88 -22.39 -8.36 -5.13
N MET A 89 -21.37 -7.62 -4.68
CA MET A 89 -20.32 -7.14 -5.55
C MET A 89 -19.18 -8.17 -5.63
N TYR A 90 -18.47 -8.16 -6.74
CA TYR A 90 -17.36 -9.09 -6.99
C TYR A 90 -16.15 -8.34 -7.49
N SER A 91 -14.96 -8.89 -7.22
CA SER A 91 -13.71 -8.47 -7.80
C SER A 91 -13.28 -9.49 -8.87
N LEU A 92 -12.83 -8.99 -10.03
CA LEU A 92 -12.27 -9.82 -11.12
C LEU A 92 -10.83 -10.21 -10.86
N ASP A 93 -10.08 -9.32 -10.20
CA ASP A 93 -8.67 -9.50 -9.84
C ASP A 93 -8.33 -8.58 -8.65
N ALA A 94 -7.06 -8.53 -8.28
CA ALA A 94 -6.58 -7.68 -7.21
C ALA A 94 -6.29 -6.22 -7.66
N THR A 95 -6.65 -5.86 -8.90
CA THR A 95 -6.44 -4.50 -9.40
C THR A 95 -7.54 -3.55 -8.92
N PRO A 96 -7.17 -2.31 -8.58
CA PRO A 96 -8.14 -1.25 -8.31
C PRO A 96 -9.05 -1.05 -9.52
N GLY A 97 -10.36 -0.93 -9.28
CA GLY A 97 -11.35 -0.83 -10.36
C GLY A 97 -11.79 -2.18 -10.96
N GLY A 98 -11.18 -3.30 -10.57
CA GLY A 98 -11.61 -4.65 -10.97
C GLY A 98 -12.96 -5.09 -10.36
N THR A 99 -13.68 -4.19 -9.72
CA THR A 99 -14.99 -4.45 -9.12
C THR A 99 -16.08 -4.50 -10.18
N VAL A 100 -16.94 -5.51 -10.10
CA VAL A 100 -18.09 -5.67 -10.99
C VAL A 100 -19.38 -5.92 -10.22
N ILE A 101 -20.49 -5.46 -10.79
CA ILE A 101 -21.83 -5.57 -10.21
C ILE A 101 -22.70 -6.38 -11.17
N PRO A 102 -23.16 -7.60 -10.81
CA PRO A 102 -24.14 -8.30 -11.61
C PRO A 102 -25.47 -7.53 -11.64
N THR A 103 -25.95 -7.17 -12.83
CA THR A 103 -27.15 -6.34 -12.99
C THR A 103 -28.46 -7.11 -12.87
N GLY A 104 -28.38 -8.45 -12.82
CA GLY A 104 -29.53 -9.35 -12.84
C GLY A 104 -29.90 -9.85 -14.24
N GLY A 105 -29.29 -9.30 -15.28
CA GLY A 105 -29.41 -9.76 -16.66
C GLY A 105 -28.35 -10.80 -17.04
N MET A 106 -28.55 -11.42 -18.21
CA MET A 106 -27.61 -12.38 -18.78
C MET A 106 -27.79 -12.43 -20.30
N THR A 107 -26.70 -12.58 -21.04
CA THR A 107 -26.73 -12.99 -22.45
C THR A 107 -26.71 -14.50 -22.56
N LEU A 108 -27.67 -15.07 -23.27
CA LEU A 108 -27.78 -16.51 -23.49
C LEU A 108 -27.88 -16.81 -24.99
N GLN A 109 -26.99 -17.65 -25.48
CA GLN A 109 -27.02 -18.09 -26.89
C GLN A 109 -27.14 -19.60 -26.96
N PHE A 110 -28.13 -20.07 -27.73
CA PHE A 110 -28.32 -21.51 -28.00
C PHE A 110 -27.67 -21.94 -29.31
N LYS A 111 -27.36 -23.21 -29.46
CA LYS A 111 -26.96 -23.77 -30.74
C LYS A 111 -28.13 -23.74 -31.73
N SER A 112 -27.81 -23.73 -33.02
CA SER A 112 -28.79 -23.63 -34.09
C SER A 112 -29.71 -24.83 -34.22
N ASP A 113 -29.28 -25.97 -33.71
CA ASP A 113 -30.04 -27.24 -33.76
C ASP A 113 -30.96 -27.45 -32.54
N VAL A 114 -30.99 -26.50 -31.59
CA VAL A 114 -31.85 -26.63 -30.38
C VAL A 114 -33.26 -26.11 -30.72
N PRO A 115 -34.29 -26.98 -30.64
CA PRO A 115 -35.68 -26.57 -30.89
C PRO A 115 -36.19 -25.57 -29.88
N GLU A 116 -37.15 -24.74 -30.28
CA GLU A 116 -37.73 -23.68 -29.44
C GLU A 116 -38.30 -24.21 -28.13
N VAL A 117 -39.06 -25.31 -28.18
CA VAL A 117 -39.59 -25.98 -26.99
C VAL A 117 -38.51 -26.34 -25.99
N LYS A 118 -37.32 -26.76 -26.46
CA LYS A 118 -36.20 -27.11 -25.57
C LYS A 118 -35.53 -25.85 -24.98
N ARG A 119 -35.52 -24.73 -25.71
CA ARG A 119 -35.04 -23.44 -25.19
C ARG A 119 -35.98 -22.95 -24.08
N GLU A 120 -37.29 -23.03 -24.28
CA GLU A 120 -38.30 -22.67 -23.26
C GLU A 120 -38.18 -23.54 -21.99
N GLU A 121 -37.98 -24.87 -22.16
CA GLU A 121 -37.76 -25.78 -21.05
C GLU A 121 -36.52 -25.35 -20.22
N ILE A 122 -35.41 -25.03 -20.87
CA ILE A 122 -34.19 -24.58 -20.21
C ILE A 122 -34.41 -23.23 -19.50
N LEU A 123 -35.07 -22.28 -20.15
CA LEU A 123 -35.40 -20.98 -19.55
C LEU A 123 -36.26 -21.17 -18.29
N GLY A 124 -37.28 -22.03 -18.37
CA GLY A 124 -38.17 -22.37 -17.25
C GLY A 124 -37.44 -23.05 -16.10
N GLU A 125 -36.50 -24.00 -16.39
CA GLU A 125 -35.70 -24.68 -15.38
C GLU A 125 -34.92 -23.74 -14.49
N PHE A 126 -34.35 -22.66 -15.09
CA PHE A 126 -33.54 -21.67 -14.37
C PHE A 126 -34.33 -20.43 -13.93
N GLY A 127 -35.63 -20.37 -14.23
CA GLY A 127 -36.48 -19.23 -13.92
C GLY A 127 -36.07 -17.97 -14.66
N LEU A 128 -35.73 -18.10 -15.93
CA LEU A 128 -35.29 -16.99 -16.81
C LEU A 128 -36.46 -16.55 -17.72
N GLU A 129 -36.52 -15.25 -17.97
CA GLU A 129 -37.45 -14.63 -18.90
C GLU A 129 -36.65 -13.91 -19.99
N VAL A 130 -37.02 -14.12 -21.26
CA VAL A 130 -36.46 -13.39 -22.40
C VAL A 130 -36.93 -11.95 -22.33
N THR A 131 -36.01 -11.00 -22.37
CA THR A 131 -36.31 -9.56 -22.45
C THR A 131 -36.10 -9.00 -23.84
N GLU A 132 -35.20 -9.63 -24.63
CA GLU A 132 -34.87 -9.16 -25.98
C GLU A 132 -34.27 -10.31 -26.79
N GLU A 133 -34.58 -10.41 -28.06
CA GLU A 133 -33.87 -11.24 -29.03
C GLU A 133 -32.79 -10.40 -29.70
N LEU A 134 -31.56 -10.93 -29.75
CA LEU A 134 -30.43 -10.18 -30.29
C LEU A 134 -30.21 -10.47 -31.77
N ASP A 135 -30.62 -9.58 -32.64
CA ASP A 135 -30.56 -9.73 -34.09
C ASP A 135 -29.12 -9.89 -34.64
N PHE A 136 -28.14 -9.33 -33.94
CA PHE A 136 -26.72 -9.43 -34.27
C PHE A 136 -26.04 -10.70 -33.69
N LEU A 137 -26.73 -11.49 -32.86
CA LEU A 137 -26.22 -12.72 -32.25
C LEU A 137 -27.19 -13.86 -32.58
N PRO A 138 -26.91 -14.74 -33.58
CA PRO A 138 -27.84 -15.79 -33.99
C PRO A 138 -28.23 -16.70 -32.82
N ASN A 139 -29.56 -16.89 -32.61
CA ASN A 139 -30.14 -17.58 -31.43
C ASN A 139 -29.68 -17.03 -30.09
N GLY A 140 -29.37 -15.75 -30.03
CA GLY A 140 -28.93 -15.00 -28.85
C GLY A 140 -30.08 -14.21 -28.24
N TYR A 141 -30.15 -14.19 -26.94
CA TYR A 141 -31.19 -13.55 -26.16
C TYR A 141 -30.58 -12.81 -24.98
N THR A 142 -31.12 -11.63 -24.67
CA THR A 142 -30.99 -11.07 -23.34
C THR A 142 -32.09 -11.63 -22.47
N VAL A 143 -31.67 -12.21 -21.34
CA VAL A 143 -32.61 -12.80 -20.38
C VAL A 143 -32.41 -12.17 -19.00
N ARG A 144 -33.46 -12.16 -18.18
CA ARG A 144 -33.39 -11.72 -16.78
C ARG A 144 -33.90 -12.80 -15.84
N LEU A 145 -33.47 -12.72 -14.60
CA LEU A 145 -33.98 -13.57 -13.53
C LEU A 145 -35.39 -13.17 -13.14
N THR A 146 -36.24 -14.16 -12.92
CA THR A 146 -37.60 -13.95 -12.38
C THR A 146 -37.64 -14.33 -10.90
N ALA A 147 -38.81 -14.14 -10.26
CA ALA A 147 -39.01 -14.58 -8.88
C ALA A 147 -38.88 -16.13 -8.71
N ALA A 148 -38.97 -16.88 -9.77
CA ALA A 148 -38.79 -18.33 -9.79
C ALA A 148 -37.30 -18.74 -9.78
N SER A 149 -36.38 -17.83 -10.07
CA SER A 149 -34.93 -18.08 -10.03
C SER A 149 -34.48 -18.33 -8.61
N LYS A 150 -33.88 -19.48 -8.34
CA LYS A 150 -33.44 -19.92 -7.01
C LYS A 150 -31.99 -19.59 -6.69
N GLU A 151 -31.25 -19.12 -7.69
CA GLU A 151 -29.81 -18.92 -7.61
C GLU A 151 -29.38 -17.56 -8.16
N ASN A 152 -28.17 -17.17 -7.81
CA ASN A 152 -27.51 -15.97 -8.31
C ASN A 152 -27.21 -16.10 -9.82
N PRO A 153 -27.33 -15.03 -10.63
CA PRO A 153 -27.09 -15.05 -12.08
C PRO A 153 -25.73 -15.62 -12.46
N LEU A 154 -24.69 -15.37 -11.69
CA LEU A 154 -23.35 -15.92 -11.93
C LEU A 154 -23.33 -17.46 -11.83
N LYS A 155 -24.02 -18.02 -10.84
CA LYS A 155 -24.12 -19.49 -10.68
C LYS A 155 -24.96 -20.11 -11.79
N ILE A 156 -26.03 -19.45 -12.19
CA ILE A 156 -26.88 -19.89 -13.32
C ILE A 156 -26.07 -19.87 -14.62
N ALA A 157 -25.33 -18.80 -14.88
CA ALA A 157 -24.46 -18.72 -16.05
C ALA A 157 -23.41 -19.85 -16.07
N ALA A 158 -22.72 -20.08 -14.95
CA ALA A 158 -21.74 -21.15 -14.86
C ALA A 158 -22.34 -22.55 -15.10
N LYS A 159 -23.59 -22.80 -14.69
CA LYS A 159 -24.31 -24.07 -14.98
C LYS A 159 -24.75 -24.16 -16.44
N LEU A 160 -25.28 -23.07 -17.00
CA LEU A 160 -25.68 -23.02 -18.40
C LEU A 160 -24.48 -23.20 -19.35
N GLN A 161 -23.30 -22.68 -19.02
CA GLN A 161 -22.07 -22.89 -19.79
C GLN A 161 -21.65 -24.36 -19.89
N GLN A 162 -22.15 -25.22 -19.02
CA GLN A 162 -21.89 -26.68 -19.05
C GLN A 162 -22.92 -27.47 -19.86
N ARG A 163 -24.00 -26.81 -20.30
CA ARG A 163 -25.03 -27.43 -21.11
C ARG A 163 -24.59 -27.55 -22.56
N ARG A 164 -24.83 -28.72 -23.14
CA ARG A 164 -24.49 -29.01 -24.54
C ARG A 164 -25.28 -28.16 -25.53
N GLU A 165 -26.48 -27.73 -25.13
CA GLU A 165 -27.41 -26.89 -25.92
C GLU A 165 -26.98 -25.43 -26.01
N VAL A 166 -26.13 -24.99 -25.09
CA VAL A 166 -25.75 -23.60 -24.93
C VAL A 166 -24.39 -23.33 -25.59
N VAL A 167 -24.29 -22.25 -26.33
CA VAL A 167 -23.05 -21.71 -26.90
C VAL A 167 -22.42 -20.72 -25.92
N THR A 168 -23.24 -19.79 -25.43
CA THR A 168 -22.83 -18.71 -24.54
C THR A 168 -23.87 -18.50 -23.45
N ALA A 169 -23.44 -18.36 -22.22
CA ALA A 169 -24.24 -17.88 -21.10
C ALA A 169 -23.36 -16.94 -20.26
N GLU A 170 -23.53 -15.65 -20.41
CA GLU A 170 -22.70 -14.66 -19.76
C GLU A 170 -23.55 -13.71 -18.93
N PRO A 171 -23.24 -13.56 -17.63
CA PRO A 171 -23.95 -12.59 -16.79
C PRO A 171 -23.65 -11.18 -17.28
N ASP A 172 -24.64 -10.33 -17.25
CA ASP A 172 -24.44 -8.90 -17.46
C ASP A 172 -23.80 -8.31 -16.21
N LEU A 173 -22.61 -7.72 -16.40
CA LEU A 173 -21.78 -7.16 -15.36
C LEU A 173 -21.57 -5.67 -15.61
N GLY A 174 -22.08 -4.87 -14.70
CA GLY A 174 -21.71 -3.47 -14.60
C GLY A 174 -20.27 -3.33 -14.15
N PHE A 175 -19.52 -2.45 -14.77
CA PHE A 175 -18.12 -2.16 -14.44
C PHE A 175 -17.89 -0.66 -14.47
N GLN A 176 -16.90 -0.20 -13.72
CA GLN A 176 -16.52 1.20 -13.69
C GLN A 176 -15.66 1.53 -14.92
N VAL A 177 -16.03 2.55 -15.66
CA VAL A 177 -15.20 3.09 -16.74
C VAL A 177 -14.23 4.08 -16.11
N ALA A 178 -12.94 3.79 -16.19
CA ALA A 178 -11.91 4.72 -15.79
C ALA A 178 -11.65 5.71 -16.93
N PHE A 179 -11.89 6.98 -16.68
CA PHE A 179 -11.40 8.06 -17.53
C PHE A 179 -10.04 8.47 -16.99
N GLN A 180 -8.97 8.13 -17.67
CA GLN A 180 -7.63 8.51 -17.26
C GLN A 180 -7.50 10.03 -17.24
N HIS A 181 -7.17 10.57 -16.07
CA HIS A 181 -6.88 11.98 -15.92
C HIS A 181 -5.43 12.25 -16.33
N VAL A 182 -5.23 13.14 -17.28
CA VAL A 182 -3.90 13.61 -17.71
C VAL A 182 -3.84 15.12 -17.51
N PRO A 183 -2.90 15.65 -16.73
CA PRO A 183 -2.73 17.09 -16.55
C PRO A 183 -2.47 17.82 -17.87
N THR A 184 -2.99 19.05 -17.94
CA THR A 184 -2.79 19.93 -19.09
C THR A 184 -1.61 20.89 -18.92
N ASP A 185 -0.88 20.77 -17.84
CA ASP A 185 0.28 21.58 -17.50
C ASP A 185 1.42 21.37 -18.51
N PRO A 186 1.98 22.41 -19.10
CA PRO A 186 2.92 22.31 -20.23
C PRO A 186 4.20 21.52 -19.95
N LEU A 187 4.65 21.49 -18.68
CA LEU A 187 5.84 20.75 -18.28
C LEU A 187 5.53 19.30 -17.88
N TYR A 188 4.26 18.91 -17.70
CA TYR A 188 3.89 17.56 -17.30
C TYR A 188 4.50 16.47 -18.19
N PRO A 189 4.54 16.59 -19.53
CA PRO A 189 5.18 15.58 -20.39
C PRO A 189 6.68 15.35 -20.10
N GLN A 190 7.34 16.30 -19.42
CA GLN A 190 8.74 16.20 -19.02
C GLN A 190 8.91 15.64 -17.60
N GLN A 191 7.83 15.58 -16.81
CA GLN A 191 7.81 15.08 -15.44
C GLN A 191 7.77 13.55 -15.40
N TRP A 192 8.83 12.92 -15.89
CA TRP A 192 8.95 11.47 -16.00
C TRP A 192 8.73 10.73 -14.67
N HIS A 193 9.01 11.37 -13.55
CA HIS A 193 8.81 10.81 -12.21
C HIS A 193 7.32 10.54 -11.91
N LEU A 194 6.42 11.26 -12.54
CA LEU A 194 4.97 11.07 -12.47
C LEU A 194 4.49 10.04 -13.50
N HIS A 195 4.97 10.15 -14.76
CA HIS A 195 4.67 9.21 -15.83
C HIS A 195 5.86 9.06 -16.80
N ASN A 196 6.55 7.94 -16.74
CA ASN A 196 7.71 7.63 -17.60
C ASN A 196 7.29 6.76 -18.79
N ARG A 197 7.14 7.37 -19.95
CA ARG A 197 6.75 6.70 -21.20
C ARG A 197 7.90 5.91 -21.83
N GLY A 198 9.15 6.17 -21.43
CA GLY A 198 10.35 5.53 -22.00
C GLY A 198 10.71 6.03 -23.40
N ASP A 199 10.18 7.18 -23.83
CA ASP A 199 10.29 7.74 -25.19
C ASP A 199 11.50 8.66 -25.38
N GLY A 200 12.56 8.47 -24.61
CA GLY A 200 13.78 9.26 -24.71
C GLY A 200 15.00 8.60 -24.08
N THR A 201 16.18 9.13 -24.43
CA THR A 201 17.44 8.67 -23.83
C THR A 201 17.42 8.89 -22.31
N GLY A 202 17.83 7.88 -21.56
CA GLY A 202 17.87 7.92 -20.10
C GLY A 202 16.50 7.70 -19.43
N LEU A 203 15.49 7.22 -20.17
CA LEU A 203 14.17 6.89 -19.67
C LEU A 203 13.87 5.39 -19.86
N LYS A 204 13.16 4.81 -18.90
CA LYS A 204 12.64 3.44 -18.96
C LYS A 204 11.14 3.48 -18.69
N ALA A 205 10.36 3.01 -19.65
CA ALA A 205 8.91 2.97 -19.53
C ALA A 205 8.48 2.32 -18.19
N GLY A 206 7.61 3.02 -17.46
CA GLY A 206 7.09 2.57 -16.20
C GLY A 206 7.99 2.78 -14.98
N ALA A 207 9.18 3.37 -15.14
CA ALA A 207 10.03 3.79 -14.01
C ALA A 207 9.53 5.13 -13.43
N ASP A 208 8.32 5.13 -12.88
CA ASP A 208 7.59 6.28 -12.33
C ASP A 208 6.72 5.86 -11.13
N VAL A 209 6.02 6.80 -10.52
CA VAL A 209 5.15 6.54 -9.36
C VAL A 209 3.73 6.13 -9.71
N LYS A 210 3.34 6.02 -11.00
CA LYS A 210 1.97 5.72 -11.44
C LYS A 210 0.96 6.79 -11.04
N ALA A 211 1.34 8.06 -11.23
CA ALA A 211 0.53 9.19 -10.81
C ALA A 211 -0.83 9.26 -11.54
N GLU A 212 -0.87 9.08 -12.87
CA GLU A 212 -2.13 9.12 -13.64
C GLU A 212 -3.16 8.14 -13.07
N GLN A 213 -2.75 6.90 -12.79
CA GLN A 213 -3.65 5.89 -12.23
C GLN A 213 -4.06 6.20 -10.78
N ALA A 214 -3.21 6.88 -10.00
CA ALA A 214 -3.58 7.34 -8.66
C ALA A 214 -4.57 8.50 -8.73
N TRP A 215 -4.44 9.38 -9.71
CA TRP A 215 -5.33 10.53 -9.92
C TRP A 215 -6.72 10.14 -10.40
N ASP A 216 -6.90 8.93 -10.93
CA ASP A 216 -8.23 8.36 -11.18
C ASP A 216 -9.05 8.21 -9.88
N PHE A 217 -8.37 8.07 -8.72
CA PHE A 217 -9.01 8.01 -7.40
C PHE A 217 -9.08 9.39 -6.74
N THR A 218 -7.99 10.12 -6.73
CA THR A 218 -7.90 11.45 -6.10
C THR A 218 -6.66 12.20 -6.56
N ARG A 219 -6.77 13.52 -6.68
CA ARG A 219 -5.65 14.45 -6.87
C ARG A 219 -5.27 15.17 -5.56
N GLY A 220 -5.77 14.67 -4.43
CA GLY A 220 -5.66 15.33 -3.14
C GLY A 220 -6.91 16.10 -2.75
N LYS A 221 -6.92 16.60 -1.51
CA LYS A 221 -8.00 17.45 -0.96
C LYS A 221 -7.40 18.59 -0.15
N ARG A 222 -8.03 19.77 -0.21
CA ARG A 222 -7.58 20.96 0.54
C ARG A 222 -7.52 20.77 2.06
N GLU A 223 -8.30 19.85 2.59
CA GLU A 223 -8.28 19.53 4.00
C GLU A 223 -7.01 18.79 4.44
N ILE A 224 -6.27 18.20 3.51
CA ILE A 224 -5.01 17.50 3.79
C ILE A 224 -3.84 18.47 3.65
N ILE A 225 -3.10 18.60 4.73
CA ILE A 225 -2.03 19.59 4.87
C ILE A 225 -0.66 18.91 4.77
N VAL A 226 0.12 19.31 3.77
CA VAL A 226 1.52 18.89 3.61
C VAL A 226 2.42 20.01 4.14
N CYS A 227 3.07 19.76 5.26
CA CYS A 227 4.11 20.64 5.80
C CYS A 227 5.43 20.29 5.14
N VAL A 228 6.04 21.25 4.45
CA VAL A 228 7.42 21.14 3.97
C VAL A 228 8.29 22.02 4.87
N MET A 229 9.26 21.39 5.53
CA MET A 229 10.22 22.08 6.39
C MET A 229 11.55 22.20 5.63
N ASP A 230 11.92 23.41 5.21
CA ASP A 230 13.07 23.60 4.31
C ASP A 230 13.69 25.01 4.45
N ASP A 231 14.57 25.41 3.52
CA ASP A 231 15.34 26.64 3.54
C ASP A 231 14.53 27.91 3.22
N GLY A 232 13.41 27.81 2.50
CA GLY A 232 12.55 28.93 2.13
C GLY A 232 11.68 28.64 0.92
N PHE A 233 10.65 29.49 0.71
CA PHE A 233 9.63 29.23 -0.30
C PHE A 233 9.24 30.51 -1.03
N ASP A 234 9.23 30.49 -2.35
CA ASP A 234 8.64 31.53 -3.16
C ASP A 234 7.11 31.43 -3.15
N LEU A 235 6.46 31.96 -2.12
CA LEU A 235 5.01 31.88 -1.92
C LEU A 235 4.21 32.61 -3.01
N GLY A 236 4.83 33.49 -3.78
CA GLY A 236 4.21 34.16 -4.92
C GLY A 236 4.24 33.32 -6.20
N HIS A 237 4.84 32.11 -6.19
CA HIS A 237 4.90 31.25 -7.34
C HIS A 237 3.48 30.82 -7.79
N PRO A 238 3.15 30.84 -9.11
CA PRO A 238 1.80 30.51 -9.61
C PRO A 238 1.27 29.16 -9.12
N GLU A 239 2.15 28.16 -8.92
CA GLU A 239 1.80 26.82 -8.45
C GLU A 239 1.38 26.77 -6.97
N PHE A 240 1.51 27.86 -6.23
CA PHE A 240 1.08 27.97 -4.83
C PHE A 240 0.01 29.05 -4.62
N ALA A 241 -0.44 29.71 -5.70
CA ALA A 241 -1.31 30.87 -5.62
C ALA A 241 -2.82 30.53 -5.49
N ALA A 242 -3.22 29.28 -5.63
CA ALA A 242 -4.63 28.90 -5.59
C ALA A 242 -5.26 29.19 -4.20
N PRO A 243 -6.55 29.56 -4.14
CA PRO A 243 -7.24 29.82 -2.89
C PRO A 243 -7.16 28.64 -1.91
N GLY A 244 -6.75 28.93 -0.67
CA GLY A 244 -6.60 27.92 0.38
C GLY A 244 -5.42 26.97 0.21
N LYS A 245 -4.52 27.25 -0.75
CA LYS A 245 -3.31 26.43 -0.96
C LYS A 245 -2.33 26.59 0.20
N ILE A 246 -1.98 27.80 0.56
CA ILE A 246 -1.06 28.10 1.64
C ILE A 246 -1.82 28.21 2.96
N VAL A 247 -1.38 27.46 3.96
CA VAL A 247 -1.94 27.46 5.32
C VAL A 247 -0.81 27.53 6.34
N ALA A 248 -1.02 28.25 7.44
CA ALA A 248 -0.09 28.36 8.57
C ALA A 248 1.39 28.51 8.12
N PRO A 249 1.75 29.54 7.34
CA PRO A 249 3.15 29.80 7.01
C PRO A 249 3.94 30.18 8.26
N ARG A 250 5.21 29.76 8.35
CA ARG A 250 6.06 30.06 9.50
C ARG A 250 7.53 30.13 9.12
N ASP A 251 8.22 31.15 9.59
CA ASP A 251 9.66 31.24 9.57
C ASP A 251 10.24 31.08 10.99
N PHE A 252 11.07 30.06 11.18
CA PHE A 252 11.84 29.84 12.39
C PHE A 252 13.24 30.45 12.33
N GLY A 253 13.71 30.81 11.13
CA GLY A 253 14.97 31.56 10.95
C GLY A 253 14.88 32.97 11.50
N ASP A 254 13.88 33.70 11.02
CA ASP A 254 13.67 35.12 11.39
C ASP A 254 12.56 35.28 12.46
N SER A 255 11.97 34.19 12.90
CA SER A 255 10.95 34.15 13.97
C SER A 255 9.65 34.86 13.63
N ASP A 256 9.24 34.87 12.36
CA ASP A 256 8.01 35.49 11.88
C ASP A 256 7.11 34.55 11.08
N PHE A 257 6.20 35.03 10.24
CA PHE A 257 5.24 34.24 9.45
C PHE A 257 5.48 34.42 7.95
N ASP A 258 6.62 34.89 7.52
CA ASP A 258 7.02 35.03 6.12
C ASP A 258 8.18 34.06 5.81
N PRO A 259 7.89 32.82 5.42
CA PRO A 259 8.89 31.79 5.11
C PRO A 259 9.52 31.99 3.72
N SER A 260 9.56 33.21 3.21
CA SER A 260 10.28 33.56 1.99
C SER A 260 11.77 33.26 2.10
N PRO A 261 12.49 33.00 0.99
CA PRO A 261 13.92 32.77 0.99
C PRO A 261 14.68 33.93 1.65
N GLY A 262 15.44 33.65 2.69
CA GLY A 262 16.26 34.68 3.41
C GLY A 262 17.62 34.91 2.79
N LEU A 263 18.16 33.90 2.10
CA LEU A 263 19.45 33.93 1.42
C LEU A 263 19.31 33.76 -0.09
N SER A 264 20.33 34.15 -0.84
CA SER A 264 20.33 34.00 -2.31
C SER A 264 20.30 32.56 -2.79
N ASP A 265 20.77 31.65 -1.95
CA ASP A 265 20.86 30.20 -2.20
C ASP A 265 19.76 29.38 -1.53
N ASP A 266 18.80 29.99 -0.86
CA ASP A 266 17.59 29.36 -0.31
C ASP A 266 16.62 28.99 -1.46
N ASN A 267 16.99 28.04 -2.31
CA ASN A 267 16.25 27.63 -3.52
C ASN A 267 15.55 26.29 -3.35
N HIS A 268 15.96 25.52 -2.35
CA HIS A 268 15.67 24.10 -2.24
C HIS A 268 14.21 23.84 -1.83
N GLY A 269 13.68 24.58 -0.88
CA GLY A 269 12.32 24.38 -0.38
C GLY A 269 11.23 24.62 -1.44
N THR A 270 11.39 25.65 -2.30
CA THR A 270 10.47 25.90 -3.42
C THR A 270 10.39 24.71 -4.35
N ALA A 271 11.53 24.12 -4.70
CA ALA A 271 11.59 22.94 -5.57
C ALA A 271 11.01 21.70 -4.89
N CYS A 272 11.29 21.47 -3.61
CA CYS A 272 10.70 20.38 -2.82
C CYS A 272 9.17 20.49 -2.75
N ALA A 273 8.64 21.66 -2.47
CA ALA A 273 7.20 21.90 -2.41
C ALA A 273 6.53 21.59 -3.75
N GLY A 274 7.14 22.01 -4.86
CA GLY A 274 6.61 21.74 -6.20
C GLY A 274 6.46 20.26 -6.51
N VAL A 275 7.44 19.43 -6.17
CA VAL A 275 7.38 17.99 -6.37
C VAL A 275 6.19 17.36 -5.62
N ALA A 276 5.92 17.80 -4.41
CA ALA A 276 4.83 17.27 -3.60
C ALA A 276 3.45 17.76 -4.04
N ILE A 277 3.31 19.10 -4.23
CA ILE A 277 1.99 19.74 -4.18
C ILE A 277 1.81 20.90 -5.16
N ALA A 278 2.68 21.11 -6.17
CA ALA A 278 2.40 22.11 -7.21
C ALA A 278 1.00 21.93 -7.77
N GLU A 279 0.28 23.05 -7.96
CA GLU A 279 -1.11 23.04 -8.41
C GLU A 279 -1.22 22.55 -9.84
N GLU A 280 -2.31 21.86 -10.19
CA GLU A 280 -2.70 21.61 -11.57
C GLU A 280 -3.52 22.82 -12.06
N ASN A 281 -2.90 23.69 -12.85
CA ASN A 281 -3.49 24.97 -13.22
C ASN A 281 -3.32 25.32 -14.71
N SER A 282 -2.83 24.39 -15.51
CA SER A 282 -2.48 24.55 -16.93
C SER A 282 -1.33 25.57 -17.15
N GLY A 283 -0.52 25.84 -16.14
CA GLY A 283 0.51 26.87 -16.16
C GLY A 283 1.94 26.37 -16.29
N GLY A 284 2.32 25.34 -15.61
CA GLY A 284 3.71 24.89 -15.52
C GLY A 284 3.85 23.40 -15.39
N GLY A 285 4.24 22.93 -14.24
CA GLY A 285 4.29 21.52 -13.87
C GLY A 285 3.36 21.22 -12.70
N VAL A 286 3.15 19.97 -12.41
CA VAL A 286 2.22 19.53 -11.37
C VAL A 286 2.95 18.72 -10.30
N GLY A 287 2.53 18.84 -9.04
CA GLY A 287 2.96 17.98 -7.94
C GLY A 287 2.13 16.70 -7.88
N LEU A 288 2.60 15.71 -7.11
CA LEU A 288 1.88 14.43 -7.01
C LEU A 288 0.50 14.59 -6.33
N ALA A 289 0.37 15.52 -5.37
CA ALA A 289 -0.89 15.80 -4.66
C ALA A 289 -1.34 17.26 -4.87
N PRO A 290 -1.70 17.67 -6.09
CA PRO A 290 -1.87 19.08 -6.45
C PRO A 290 -2.98 19.77 -5.68
N ASN A 291 -4.04 19.07 -5.27
CA ASN A 291 -5.16 19.65 -4.56
C ASN A 291 -4.98 19.73 -3.03
N CYS A 292 -3.86 19.25 -2.48
CA CYS A 292 -3.58 19.36 -1.05
C CYS A 292 -3.14 20.79 -0.66
N SER A 293 -3.32 21.14 0.61
CA SER A 293 -2.81 22.39 1.17
C SER A 293 -1.32 22.30 1.49
N PHE A 294 -0.67 23.43 1.42
CA PHE A 294 0.74 23.61 1.68
C PHE A 294 0.97 24.40 2.97
N MET A 295 1.70 23.82 3.91
CA MET A 295 2.21 24.50 5.11
C MET A 295 3.71 24.74 4.92
N PRO A 296 4.13 25.93 4.47
CA PRO A 296 5.54 26.29 4.34
C PRO A 296 6.14 26.59 5.70
N VAL A 297 7.17 25.88 6.10
CA VAL A 297 7.90 26.10 7.35
C VAL A 297 9.38 26.29 7.01
N ARG A 298 9.84 27.53 7.07
CA ARG A 298 11.26 27.85 6.86
C ARG A 298 12.05 27.57 8.13
N THR A 299 13.18 26.91 7.99
CA THR A 299 14.15 26.68 9.05
C THR A 299 15.49 27.28 8.68
N SER A 300 16.26 27.74 9.67
CA SER A 300 17.63 28.14 9.45
C SER A 300 18.51 26.91 9.17
N GLY A 301 19.66 27.10 8.55
CA GLY A 301 20.65 26.03 8.34
C GLY A 301 21.27 25.49 9.64
N TRP A 302 20.87 25.99 10.81
CA TRP A 302 21.34 25.57 12.13
C TRP A 302 20.17 25.25 13.05
N LEU A 303 20.09 24.01 13.50
CA LEU A 303 19.02 23.54 14.37
C LEU A 303 19.58 23.01 15.70
N SER A 304 19.00 23.49 16.79
CA SER A 304 19.17 22.90 18.12
C SER A 304 18.06 21.92 18.42
N ASP A 305 18.19 21.13 19.48
CA ASP A 305 17.11 20.24 19.97
C ASP A 305 15.84 21.01 20.31
N ALA A 306 15.98 22.24 20.81
CA ALA A 306 14.84 23.12 21.07
C ALA A 306 14.16 23.57 19.76
N ALA A 307 14.95 23.93 18.74
CA ALA A 307 14.39 24.29 17.43
C ALA A 307 13.68 23.10 16.77
N ILE A 308 14.25 21.89 16.84
CA ILE A 308 13.59 20.67 16.34
C ILE A 308 12.26 20.44 17.07
N ARG A 309 12.25 20.54 18.40
CA ARG A 309 11.02 20.46 19.19
C ARG A 309 9.97 21.47 18.71
N ASP A 310 10.37 22.72 18.52
CA ASP A 310 9.44 23.81 18.19
C ASP A 310 8.89 23.68 16.75
N LEU A 311 9.73 23.24 15.78
CA LEU A 311 9.32 22.92 14.41
C LEU A 311 8.21 21.84 14.38
N PHE A 312 8.45 20.72 15.03
CA PHE A 312 7.48 19.61 15.03
C PHE A 312 6.26 19.92 15.90
N GLN A 313 6.41 20.67 17.00
CA GLN A 313 5.28 21.13 17.78
C GLN A 313 4.38 22.07 16.97
N TYR A 314 4.97 23.00 16.19
CA TYR A 314 4.21 23.86 15.30
C TYR A 314 3.40 23.07 14.26
N ALA A 315 3.97 22.05 13.66
CA ALA A 315 3.28 21.19 12.72
C ALA A 315 2.09 20.45 13.38
N ILE A 316 2.25 19.97 14.62
CA ILE A 316 1.17 19.37 15.41
C ILE A 316 0.05 20.38 15.68
N ASP A 317 0.40 21.55 16.21
CA ASP A 317 -0.55 22.58 16.64
C ASP A 317 -1.37 23.12 15.45
N ASN A 318 -0.79 23.13 14.26
CA ASN A 318 -1.45 23.54 13.02
C ASN A 318 -1.97 22.35 12.19
N GLN A 319 -2.11 21.16 12.81
CA GLN A 319 -2.77 19.99 12.25
C GLN A 319 -2.19 19.50 10.92
N SER A 320 -0.87 19.58 10.75
CA SER A 320 -0.21 18.99 9.58
C SER A 320 -0.51 17.50 9.46
N ASP A 321 -0.87 17.05 8.26
CA ASP A 321 -1.12 15.62 8.00
C ASP A 321 0.17 14.89 7.62
N VAL A 322 1.01 15.55 6.81
CA VAL A 322 2.27 15.00 6.30
C VAL A 322 3.39 16.01 6.55
N ILE A 323 4.53 15.55 7.05
CA ILE A 323 5.72 16.39 7.26
C ILE A 323 6.85 15.87 6.36
N SER A 324 7.30 16.69 5.44
CA SER A 324 8.39 16.41 4.49
C SER A 324 9.64 17.18 4.87
N CYS A 325 10.72 16.43 5.16
CA CYS A 325 12.02 16.97 5.55
C CYS A 325 13.10 16.50 4.57
N SER A 326 13.47 17.36 3.61
CA SER A 326 14.45 17.03 2.57
C SER A 326 15.88 17.40 2.98
N TRP A 327 16.19 17.29 4.24
CA TRP A 327 17.47 17.63 4.85
C TRP A 327 17.92 16.60 5.88
N SER A 328 19.17 16.67 6.29
CA SER A 328 19.77 15.84 7.34
C SER A 328 20.88 16.62 8.05
N ALA A 329 21.37 16.11 9.18
CA ALA A 329 22.56 16.68 9.81
C ALA A 329 23.78 16.55 8.87
N SER A 330 24.57 17.60 8.74
CA SER A 330 25.81 17.60 7.96
C SER A 330 26.86 16.66 8.55
N ALA A 331 26.84 16.46 9.87
CA ALA A 331 27.71 15.52 10.54
C ALA A 331 27.34 14.08 10.21
N TRP A 332 28.33 13.27 9.83
CA TRP A 332 28.11 11.85 9.48
C TRP A 332 27.64 11.01 10.65
N ASN A 333 28.16 11.26 11.84
CA ASN A 333 27.78 10.58 13.08
C ASN A 333 26.89 11.51 13.90
N PHE A 334 25.59 11.48 13.62
CA PHE A 334 24.61 12.34 14.30
C PHE A 334 23.43 11.49 14.83
N PRO A 335 23.57 10.85 15.99
CA PRO A 335 22.44 10.25 16.68
C PRO A 335 21.47 11.33 17.18
N LEU A 336 20.17 11.04 17.15
CA LEU A 336 19.18 11.98 17.72
C LEU A 336 19.32 12.06 19.24
N SER A 337 19.10 13.27 19.75
CA SER A 337 18.91 13.46 21.20
C SER A 337 17.59 12.83 21.66
N THR A 338 17.47 12.59 22.96
CA THR A 338 16.25 12.09 23.57
C THR A 338 15.07 13.03 23.32
N VAL A 339 15.30 14.34 23.33
CA VAL A 339 14.26 15.36 23.08
C VAL A 339 13.78 15.30 21.62
N ALA A 340 14.69 15.27 20.66
CA ALA A 340 14.34 15.19 19.24
C ALA A 340 13.60 13.88 18.94
N SER A 341 14.09 12.74 19.43
CA SER A 341 13.44 11.45 19.26
C SER A 341 12.03 11.41 19.87
N ALA A 342 11.87 11.89 21.10
CA ALA A 342 10.57 11.93 21.76
C ALA A 342 9.57 12.85 21.02
N MET A 343 10.07 13.94 20.42
CA MET A 343 9.23 14.86 19.67
C MET A 343 8.76 14.28 18.34
N LEU A 344 9.63 13.60 17.61
CA LEU A 344 9.25 12.85 16.41
C LEU A 344 8.19 11.78 16.73
N HIS A 345 8.41 11.02 17.80
CA HIS A 345 7.43 10.03 18.28
C HIS A 345 6.08 10.68 18.62
N LYS A 346 6.09 11.81 19.32
CA LYS A 346 4.86 12.57 19.64
C LYS A 346 4.14 13.01 18.36
N ALA A 347 4.86 13.57 17.40
CA ALA A 347 4.26 13.99 16.14
C ALA A 347 3.65 12.82 15.36
N ALA A 348 4.35 11.68 15.29
CA ALA A 348 3.91 10.49 14.59
C ALA A 348 2.76 9.72 15.26
N THR A 349 2.52 9.93 16.56
CA THR A 349 1.50 9.17 17.32
C THR A 349 0.36 10.02 17.86
N GLN A 350 0.56 11.31 18.04
CA GLN A 350 -0.41 12.24 18.65
C GLN A 350 -0.73 13.46 17.77
N GLY A 351 0.02 13.67 16.69
CA GLY A 351 -0.24 14.72 15.71
C GLY A 351 -1.49 14.47 14.87
N ARG A 352 -1.80 15.37 13.96
CA ARG A 352 -2.98 15.39 13.11
C ARG A 352 -4.31 15.51 13.89
N ARG A 353 -5.37 15.70 13.12
CA ARG A 353 -6.74 15.65 13.64
C ARG A 353 -7.00 14.28 14.28
N ASN A 354 -7.63 14.29 15.43
CA ASN A 354 -8.02 13.08 16.17
C ASN A 354 -6.84 12.19 16.63
N GLY A 355 -5.62 12.73 16.72
CA GLY A 355 -4.45 11.97 17.22
C GLY A 355 -4.04 10.79 16.37
N LYS A 356 -4.24 10.85 15.05
CA LYS A 356 -3.86 9.78 14.11
C LYS A 356 -2.36 9.74 13.79
N GLY A 357 -1.63 10.77 14.20
CA GLY A 357 -0.20 10.95 13.96
C GLY A 357 0.13 11.53 12.58
N CYS A 358 1.07 12.46 12.54
CA CYS A 358 1.62 13.00 11.30
C CYS A 358 2.46 11.94 10.59
N VAL A 359 2.33 11.83 9.27
CA VAL A 359 3.24 11.00 8.46
C VAL A 359 4.53 11.78 8.25
N ILE A 360 5.64 11.30 8.84
CA ILE A 360 6.92 11.99 8.82
C ILE A 360 7.87 11.31 7.84
N LEU A 361 8.40 12.07 6.88
CA LEU A 361 9.34 11.59 5.88
C LEU A 361 10.66 12.37 5.95
N PHE A 362 11.77 11.65 5.93
CA PHE A 362 13.10 12.23 5.85
C PHE A 362 13.91 11.67 4.68
N ALA A 363 14.68 12.55 4.04
CA ALA A 363 15.66 12.17 3.06
C ALA A 363 16.73 11.25 3.66
N ALA A 364 17.08 10.17 2.94
CA ALA A 364 18.12 9.25 3.39
C ALA A 364 19.53 9.85 3.36
N GLY A 365 19.74 10.89 2.52
CA GLY A 365 21.01 11.59 2.32
C GLY A 365 21.73 11.16 1.02
N ASN A 366 22.76 11.93 0.63
CA ASN A 366 23.32 11.94 -0.73
C ASN A 366 24.82 11.60 -0.79
N GLU A 367 25.36 10.87 0.18
CA GLU A 367 26.80 10.62 0.31
C GLU A 367 27.21 9.18 -0.01
N ASP A 368 26.28 8.36 -0.57
CA ASP A 368 26.50 6.93 -0.82
C ASP A 368 27.07 6.18 0.40
N ARG A 369 26.49 6.40 1.56
CA ARG A 369 26.93 5.79 2.82
C ARG A 369 25.82 5.00 3.50
N PRO A 370 26.15 4.09 4.44
CA PRO A 370 25.12 3.44 5.25
C PRO A 370 24.40 4.47 6.13
N LEU A 371 23.11 4.28 6.35
CA LEU A 371 22.33 5.06 7.31
C LEU A 371 22.88 4.84 8.72
N ASN A 372 23.22 3.58 9.03
CA ASN A 372 23.85 3.17 10.27
C ASN A 372 24.99 2.18 9.95
N GLY A 373 26.24 2.57 10.21
CA GLY A 373 27.40 1.71 9.90
C GLY A 373 28.69 2.48 9.78
N VAL A 374 29.59 1.97 8.94
CA VAL A 374 30.91 2.56 8.70
C VAL A 374 31.16 2.66 7.19
N LYS A 375 31.68 3.80 6.73
CA LYS A 375 32.23 3.99 5.38
C LYS A 375 33.61 4.63 5.51
N ASP A 376 34.61 4.04 4.85
CA ASP A 376 36.00 4.55 4.80
C ASP A 376 36.59 4.86 6.21
N GLY A 377 36.26 3.99 7.18
CA GLY A 377 36.72 4.13 8.57
C GLY A 377 35.94 5.19 9.40
N GLN A 378 34.95 5.87 8.82
CA GLN A 378 34.14 6.84 9.51
C GLN A 378 32.77 6.28 9.88
N THR A 379 32.34 6.50 11.12
CA THR A 379 30.98 6.12 11.56
C THR A 379 29.93 6.99 10.87
N SER A 380 28.89 6.35 10.39
CA SER A 380 27.73 6.97 9.78
C SER A 380 26.49 6.67 10.61
N ILE A 381 25.82 7.70 11.13
CA ILE A 381 24.54 7.63 11.84
C ILE A 381 23.67 8.77 11.36
N GLN A 382 22.62 8.43 10.60
CA GLN A 382 21.62 9.39 10.10
C GLN A 382 20.41 9.42 11.04
N GLY A 383 20.55 10.08 12.19
CA GLY A 383 19.62 9.99 13.30
C GLY A 383 18.15 10.17 12.94
N PHE A 384 17.80 11.15 12.08
CA PHE A 384 16.42 11.37 11.66
C PHE A 384 15.86 10.22 10.83
N ALA A 385 16.61 9.77 9.81
CA ALA A 385 16.20 8.66 8.95
C ALA A 385 16.17 7.31 9.68
N LEU A 386 16.88 7.18 10.79
CA LEU A 386 16.89 5.98 11.63
C LEU A 386 15.73 5.91 12.64
N HIS A 387 14.97 7.00 12.81
CA HIS A 387 13.88 7.00 13.78
C HIS A 387 12.76 6.03 13.36
N PRO A 388 12.26 5.15 14.25
CA PRO A 388 11.30 4.09 13.88
C PRO A 388 9.97 4.60 13.34
N ASP A 389 9.56 5.80 13.73
CA ASP A 389 8.31 6.43 13.27
C ASP A 389 8.49 7.28 12.00
N VAL A 390 9.69 7.31 11.43
CA VAL A 390 10.02 8.07 10.22
C VAL A 390 10.08 7.15 9.01
N ILE A 391 9.61 7.64 7.89
CA ILE A 391 9.79 7.02 6.58
C ILE A 391 11.10 7.54 5.98
N ALA A 392 12.15 6.73 6.00
CA ALA A 392 13.43 7.04 5.37
C ALA A 392 13.33 6.82 3.86
N VAL A 393 13.53 7.89 3.07
CA VAL A 393 13.32 7.87 1.62
C VAL A 393 14.63 7.93 0.86
N GLY A 394 14.95 6.85 0.14
CA GLY A 394 16.06 6.77 -0.80
C GLY A 394 15.69 7.25 -2.21
N ALA A 395 16.66 7.30 -3.11
CA ALA A 395 16.49 7.77 -4.47
C ALA A 395 16.71 6.68 -5.52
N SER A 396 15.80 6.58 -6.49
CA SER A 396 15.94 5.81 -7.72
C SER A 396 15.90 6.71 -8.95
N ASN A 397 16.64 6.35 -10.00
CA ASN A 397 16.68 7.13 -11.23
C ASN A 397 15.61 6.69 -12.25
N SER A 398 15.53 7.41 -13.36
CA SER A 398 14.57 7.18 -14.45
C SER A 398 14.75 5.86 -15.21
N LEU A 399 15.73 5.05 -14.82
CA LEU A 399 15.99 3.69 -15.35
C LEU A 399 15.68 2.59 -14.33
N ASP A 400 14.99 2.90 -13.23
CA ASP A 400 14.73 1.96 -12.12
C ASP A 400 16.00 1.42 -11.45
N LYS A 401 17.03 2.23 -11.37
CA LYS A 401 18.26 1.92 -10.65
C LYS A 401 18.44 2.87 -9.46
N ARG A 402 19.15 2.42 -8.42
CA ARG A 402 19.53 3.31 -7.31
C ARG A 402 20.32 4.50 -7.83
N SER A 403 19.97 5.69 -7.43
CA SER A 403 20.81 6.86 -7.67
C SER A 403 22.12 6.70 -6.90
N GLY A 404 23.25 6.83 -7.60
CA GLY A 404 24.56 6.46 -7.05
C GLY A 404 24.92 7.13 -5.72
N TYR A 405 24.40 8.31 -5.48
CA TYR A 405 24.60 9.08 -4.26
C TYR A 405 23.69 8.66 -3.09
N SER A 406 22.56 7.99 -3.35
CA SER A 406 21.58 7.69 -2.30
C SER A 406 22.20 6.88 -1.17
N ASN A 407 22.01 7.33 0.08
CA ASN A 407 22.38 6.55 1.24
C ASN A 407 21.56 5.25 1.30
N ARG A 408 22.06 4.23 2.01
CA ARG A 408 21.56 2.87 2.00
C ARG A 408 21.63 2.21 3.38
N GLY A 409 20.94 1.13 3.56
CA GLY A 409 21.00 0.32 4.79
C GLY A 409 19.71 -0.46 5.03
N PRO A 410 19.73 -1.39 5.99
CA PRO A 410 18.54 -2.15 6.36
C PRO A 410 17.42 -1.28 6.96
N GLU A 411 17.74 -0.06 7.37
CA GLU A 411 16.78 0.88 7.95
C GLU A 411 16.07 1.74 6.89
N LEU A 412 16.52 1.67 5.62
CA LEU A 412 15.87 2.39 4.53
C LEU A 412 14.43 1.89 4.35
N THR A 413 13.44 2.78 4.43
CA THR A 413 12.04 2.34 4.34
C THR A 413 11.64 2.02 2.90
N LEU A 414 11.90 2.95 1.97
CA LEU A 414 11.54 2.84 0.56
C LEU A 414 12.37 3.82 -0.28
N CYS A 415 12.19 3.79 -1.59
CA CYS A 415 12.76 4.80 -2.48
C CYS A 415 11.68 5.44 -3.36
N ALA A 416 12.03 6.60 -3.92
CA ALA A 416 11.20 7.29 -4.89
C ALA A 416 12.07 7.85 -6.04
N PRO A 417 11.45 8.16 -7.20
CA PRO A 417 12.11 8.77 -8.34
C PRO A 417 12.86 10.05 -8.00
N SER A 418 14.08 10.12 -8.53
CA SER A 418 14.97 11.27 -8.43
C SER A 418 15.95 11.27 -9.59
N ASN A 419 16.89 12.22 -9.62
CA ASN A 419 17.97 12.22 -10.61
C ASN A 419 18.98 11.08 -10.37
N GLY A 420 19.82 10.84 -11.34
CA GLY A 420 20.93 9.88 -11.22
C GLY A 420 21.46 9.46 -12.61
N SER A 421 22.78 9.62 -12.83
CA SER A 421 23.39 9.20 -14.08
C SER A 421 23.35 7.67 -14.26
N PRO A 422 22.99 7.19 -15.45
CA PRO A 422 22.72 7.90 -16.71
C PRO A 422 21.24 8.34 -16.93
N GLY A 423 20.45 8.52 -15.90
CA GLY A 423 19.05 8.94 -15.98
C GLY A 423 18.86 10.46 -16.12
N ARG A 424 17.60 10.89 -15.97
CA ARG A 424 17.18 12.28 -16.06
C ARG A 424 16.91 12.90 -14.69
N SER A 425 17.03 14.24 -14.60
CA SER A 425 16.70 15.02 -13.42
C SER A 425 15.19 15.27 -13.31
N ILE A 426 14.76 15.80 -12.19
CA ILE A 426 13.35 16.10 -11.87
C ILE A 426 12.99 17.50 -12.35
N VAL A 427 11.83 17.62 -12.99
CA VAL A 427 11.23 18.89 -13.39
C VAL A 427 10.26 19.33 -12.30
N THR A 428 10.45 20.55 -11.77
CA THR A 428 9.64 21.09 -10.69
C THR A 428 9.68 22.64 -10.66
N THR A 429 8.98 23.25 -9.71
CA THR A 429 9.04 24.70 -9.45
C THR A 429 10.43 25.15 -9.06
N ASP A 430 10.73 26.41 -9.36
CA ASP A 430 11.94 27.11 -8.96
C ASP A 430 11.57 28.51 -8.40
N ARG A 431 12.50 29.22 -7.80
CA ARG A 431 12.28 30.63 -7.44
C ARG A 431 12.13 31.47 -8.70
N ARG A 432 11.08 32.31 -8.74
CA ARG A 432 10.73 33.10 -9.92
C ARG A 432 11.83 34.05 -10.37
N GLY A 433 11.84 34.30 -11.67
CA GLY A 433 12.65 35.37 -12.27
C GLY A 433 14.14 35.12 -12.25
N GLY A 434 14.62 33.89 -12.22
CA GLY A 434 16.03 33.55 -12.22
C GLY A 434 16.75 33.73 -10.87
N ALA A 435 15.99 33.76 -9.79
CA ALA A 435 16.53 33.78 -8.43
C ALA A 435 16.86 32.37 -7.89
N GLY A 436 16.50 31.30 -8.62
CA GLY A 436 16.64 29.91 -8.23
C GLY A 436 17.77 29.18 -8.98
N TYR A 437 17.54 27.86 -9.21
CA TYR A 437 18.45 26.99 -9.94
C TYR A 437 18.54 27.32 -11.43
N SER A 438 17.50 27.90 -11.98
CA SER A 438 17.39 28.23 -13.41
C SER A 438 17.10 29.73 -13.63
N SER A 439 17.10 30.14 -14.89
CA SER A 439 16.67 31.52 -15.26
C SER A 439 15.15 31.65 -15.39
N ASN A 440 14.40 30.61 -15.12
CA ASN A 440 12.95 30.53 -15.26
C ASN A 440 12.30 30.19 -13.90
N ASP A 441 10.98 30.26 -13.84
CA ASP A 441 10.19 29.91 -12.66
C ASP A 441 10.15 28.39 -12.39
N TYR A 442 10.75 27.56 -13.25
CA TYR A 442 10.84 26.10 -13.15
C TYR A 442 12.24 25.62 -13.46
N THR A 443 12.67 24.57 -12.80
CA THR A 443 13.94 23.88 -13.07
C THR A 443 13.69 22.49 -13.67
N ASN A 444 14.62 22.04 -14.51
CA ASN A 444 14.66 20.68 -15.03
C ASN A 444 15.89 19.90 -14.53
N ASP A 445 16.55 20.39 -13.48
CA ASP A 445 17.77 19.79 -12.93
C ASP A 445 17.70 19.62 -11.40
N PHE A 446 16.51 19.36 -10.87
CA PHE A 446 16.34 19.04 -9.46
C PHE A 446 16.58 17.56 -9.18
N GLY A 447 17.02 17.22 -7.96
CA GLY A 447 17.36 15.84 -7.63
C GLY A 447 17.70 15.61 -6.16
N GLY A 448 18.57 14.63 -5.92
CA GLY A 448 18.91 14.18 -4.57
C GLY A 448 17.79 13.33 -3.93
N THR A 449 18.05 12.76 -2.77
CA THR A 449 16.97 12.23 -1.92
C THR A 449 15.99 13.34 -1.52
N SER A 450 16.37 14.60 -1.77
CA SER A 450 15.57 15.80 -1.61
C SER A 450 14.36 15.86 -2.54
N SER A 451 14.43 15.35 -3.77
CA SER A 451 13.26 15.27 -4.66
C SER A 451 12.42 14.00 -4.41
N ALA A 452 13.06 12.92 -3.97
CA ALA A 452 12.40 11.66 -3.65
C ALA A 452 11.47 11.79 -2.43
N THR A 453 11.91 12.53 -1.41
CA THR A 453 11.17 12.71 -0.15
C THR A 453 9.82 13.42 -0.33
N PRO A 454 9.74 14.58 -0.99
CA PRO A 454 8.47 15.27 -1.21
C PRO A 454 7.55 14.50 -2.17
N LEU A 455 8.10 13.73 -3.12
CA LEU A 455 7.29 12.85 -3.96
C LEU A 455 6.60 11.76 -3.12
N ALA A 456 7.32 11.16 -2.17
CA ALA A 456 6.74 10.22 -1.22
C ALA A 456 5.74 10.90 -0.24
N ALA A 457 5.98 12.17 0.11
CA ALA A 457 5.04 12.97 0.92
C ALA A 457 3.74 13.26 0.16
N GLY A 458 3.82 13.58 -1.13
CA GLY A 458 2.66 13.70 -2.00
C GLY A 458 1.82 12.42 -2.06
N LEU A 459 2.48 11.26 -2.11
CA LEU A 459 1.78 9.97 -2.02
C LEU A 459 1.03 9.80 -0.70
N ALA A 460 1.68 10.09 0.43
CA ALA A 460 1.02 10.02 1.74
C ALA A 460 -0.20 10.94 1.79
N ALA A 461 -0.11 12.15 1.21
CA ALA A 461 -1.21 13.10 1.14
C ALA A 461 -2.38 12.60 0.26
N LEU A 462 -2.10 11.94 -0.87
CA LEU A 462 -3.14 11.29 -1.69
C LEU A 462 -3.85 10.18 -0.91
N MET A 463 -3.10 9.32 -0.21
CA MET A 463 -3.68 8.26 0.61
C MET A 463 -4.60 8.81 1.69
N LEU A 464 -4.17 9.86 2.40
CA LEU A 464 -4.98 10.51 3.42
C LEU A 464 -6.18 11.28 2.85
N SER A 465 -6.10 11.70 1.58
CA SER A 465 -7.23 12.32 0.87
C SER A 465 -8.36 11.34 0.59
N VAL A 466 -8.07 10.06 0.36
CA VAL A 466 -9.09 9.02 0.18
C VAL A 466 -9.54 8.43 1.52
N ASN A 467 -8.62 8.33 2.50
CA ASN A 467 -8.94 7.80 3.81
C ASN A 467 -8.23 8.58 4.94
N PRO A 468 -8.85 9.64 5.48
CA PRO A 468 -8.26 10.45 6.55
C PRO A 468 -8.19 9.72 7.91
N GLU A 469 -8.82 8.56 8.05
CA GLU A 469 -8.81 7.77 9.28
C GLU A 469 -7.56 6.89 9.45
N LEU A 470 -6.73 6.77 8.41
CA LEU A 470 -5.47 6.03 8.51
C LEU A 470 -4.53 6.68 9.53
N THR A 471 -3.94 5.88 10.39
CA THR A 471 -2.84 6.32 11.26
C THR A 471 -1.54 6.48 10.45
N SER A 472 -0.58 7.24 10.96
CA SER A 472 0.75 7.38 10.38
C SER A 472 1.42 6.01 10.14
N ALA A 473 1.31 5.09 11.10
CA ALA A 473 1.83 3.72 10.96
C ALA A 473 1.15 2.93 9.83
N GLN A 474 -0.17 3.06 9.67
CA GLN A 474 -0.91 2.40 8.58
C GLN A 474 -0.53 2.97 7.21
N VAL A 475 -0.36 4.29 7.09
CA VAL A 475 0.14 4.91 5.86
C VAL A 475 1.52 4.36 5.50
N ARG A 476 2.44 4.31 6.47
CA ARG A 476 3.78 3.74 6.26
C ARG A 476 3.71 2.28 5.79
N GLU A 477 2.86 1.45 6.41
CA GLU A 477 2.72 0.03 6.05
C GLU A 477 2.14 -0.16 4.65
N ILE A 478 1.12 0.62 4.27
CA ILE A 478 0.58 0.58 2.92
C ILE A 478 1.64 0.99 1.90
N MET A 479 2.39 2.07 2.15
CA MET A 479 3.47 2.49 1.25
C MET A 479 4.53 1.40 1.07
N MET A 480 4.91 0.69 2.14
CA MET A 480 5.87 -0.43 2.09
C MET A 480 5.33 -1.64 1.34
N SER A 481 4.09 -2.04 1.62
CA SER A 481 3.47 -3.25 1.04
C SER A 481 3.16 -3.09 -0.45
N THR A 482 2.89 -1.87 -0.90
CA THR A 482 2.54 -1.55 -2.29
C THR A 482 3.71 -1.14 -3.17
N ALA A 483 4.90 -0.93 -2.59
CA ALA A 483 6.09 -0.52 -3.32
C ALA A 483 6.54 -1.54 -4.38
N ASP A 484 6.92 -1.06 -5.56
CA ASP A 484 7.41 -1.89 -6.65
C ASP A 484 8.84 -2.34 -6.39
N LYS A 485 9.10 -3.64 -6.47
CA LYS A 485 10.44 -4.22 -6.35
C LYS A 485 11.22 -3.95 -7.63
N ILE A 486 11.91 -2.82 -7.70
CA ILE A 486 12.72 -2.43 -8.86
C ILE A 486 14.09 -3.10 -8.83
N ASP A 487 14.74 -3.23 -10.00
CA ASP A 487 16.07 -3.86 -10.16
C ASP A 487 16.20 -5.23 -9.46
N PRO A 488 15.30 -6.18 -9.71
CA PRO A 488 15.22 -7.42 -8.91
C PRO A 488 16.51 -8.26 -8.97
N GLU A 489 17.30 -8.14 -10.02
CA GLU A 489 18.56 -8.89 -10.20
C GLU A 489 19.68 -8.36 -9.30
N ASN A 490 19.75 -7.03 -9.08
CA ASN A 490 20.85 -6.39 -8.32
C ASN A 490 20.35 -5.73 -7.03
N GLY A 491 19.05 -5.71 -6.78
CA GLY A 491 18.41 -5.01 -5.67
C GLY A 491 18.61 -5.65 -4.31
N GLN A 492 19.22 -6.84 -4.22
CA GLN A 492 19.56 -7.52 -2.97
C GLN A 492 18.34 -7.68 -2.04
N TYR A 493 17.17 -7.99 -2.60
CA TYR A 493 15.96 -8.16 -1.79
C TYR A 493 16.00 -9.46 -0.98
N VAL A 494 15.82 -9.31 0.33
CA VAL A 494 15.66 -10.43 1.28
C VAL A 494 14.36 -10.18 2.04
N ASN A 495 13.45 -11.13 2.06
CA ASN A 495 12.14 -11.00 2.73
C ASN A 495 11.37 -9.72 2.31
N GLY A 496 11.44 -9.36 1.03
CA GLY A 496 10.75 -8.19 0.49
C GLY A 496 11.38 -6.84 0.77
N HIS A 497 12.55 -6.79 1.42
CA HIS A 497 13.31 -5.58 1.73
C HIS A 497 14.71 -5.62 1.09
N SER A 498 15.19 -4.47 0.66
CA SER A 498 16.52 -4.26 0.08
C SER A 498 17.29 -3.18 0.85
N PRO A 499 18.56 -3.37 1.17
CA PRO A 499 19.36 -2.29 1.73
C PRO A 499 19.60 -1.13 0.76
N LEU A 500 19.33 -1.30 -0.53
CA LEU A 500 19.51 -0.31 -1.61
C LEU A 500 18.23 0.45 -1.95
N TYR A 501 17.06 -0.18 -1.76
CA TYR A 501 15.75 0.32 -2.21
C TYR A 501 14.69 0.31 -1.11
N GLY A 502 15.02 -0.13 0.11
CA GLY A 502 14.01 -0.38 1.14
C GLY A 502 12.99 -1.43 0.67
N HIS A 503 11.71 -1.16 0.88
CA HIS A 503 10.64 -2.01 0.35
C HIS A 503 10.42 -1.87 -1.18
N GLY A 504 11.14 -0.98 -1.84
CA GLY A 504 11.06 -0.72 -3.28
C GLY A 504 10.68 0.73 -3.60
N ARG A 505 10.42 1.00 -4.89
CA ARG A 505 9.95 2.30 -5.37
C ARG A 505 8.47 2.48 -5.05
N ILE A 506 8.09 3.64 -4.53
CA ILE A 506 6.68 3.96 -4.26
C ILE A 506 5.80 3.79 -5.52
N ASN A 507 4.58 3.29 -5.30
CA ASN A 507 3.56 3.12 -6.34
C ASN A 507 2.26 3.78 -5.89
N ALA A 508 1.97 4.97 -6.43
CA ALA A 508 0.84 5.77 -5.98
C ALA A 508 -0.50 5.10 -6.31
N ALA A 509 -0.62 4.46 -7.46
CA ALA A 509 -1.86 3.78 -7.84
C ALA A 509 -2.25 2.69 -6.85
N LYS A 510 -1.32 1.79 -6.53
CA LYS A 510 -1.56 0.70 -5.58
C LYS A 510 -1.83 1.22 -4.17
N ALA A 511 -1.04 2.19 -3.72
CA ALA A 511 -1.15 2.71 -2.35
C ALA A 511 -2.46 3.47 -2.13
N VAL A 512 -2.88 4.33 -3.08
CA VAL A 512 -4.14 5.07 -3.00
C VAL A 512 -5.34 4.13 -3.06
N ALA A 513 -5.30 3.14 -3.94
CA ALA A 513 -6.35 2.13 -4.02
C ALA A 513 -6.50 1.36 -2.71
N GLN A 514 -5.39 0.88 -2.14
CA GLN A 514 -5.42 0.17 -0.87
C GLN A 514 -5.89 1.06 0.29
N ALA A 515 -5.53 2.34 0.26
CA ALA A 515 -5.97 3.30 1.27
C ALA A 515 -7.48 3.59 1.21
N GLY A 516 -8.06 3.65 0.01
CA GLY A 516 -9.43 4.17 -0.20
C GLY A 516 -10.55 3.14 -0.27
N GLY A 517 -10.28 1.94 -0.71
CA GLY A 517 -11.37 1.03 -1.06
C GLY A 517 -11.38 -0.29 -0.33
N GLU A 518 -10.25 -0.73 -0.01
CA GLU A 518 -10.06 -1.94 0.77
C GLU A 518 -9.40 -1.45 2.05
N GLY A 519 -10.15 -1.38 3.15
CA GLY A 519 -9.58 -1.15 4.47
C GLY A 519 -8.29 -1.99 4.59
N PRO A 520 -7.35 -1.68 5.48
CA PRO A 520 -6.08 -2.39 5.54
C PRO A 520 -6.38 -3.87 5.37
N GLN A 521 -5.83 -4.49 4.31
CA GLN A 521 -5.95 -5.94 4.15
C GLN A 521 -5.66 -6.51 5.52
N PRO A 522 -6.53 -7.31 6.11
CA PRO A 522 -6.21 -7.90 7.40
C PRO A 522 -4.81 -8.43 7.25
N LEU A 523 -3.93 -8.04 8.16
CA LEU A 523 -2.58 -8.58 8.23
C LEU A 523 -2.71 -10.08 7.93
N PRO A 524 -1.95 -10.66 7.01
CA PRO A 524 -2.16 -12.04 6.62
C PRO A 524 -2.30 -12.83 7.92
N GLU A 525 -3.40 -13.59 8.07
CA GLU A 525 -3.70 -14.34 9.30
C GLU A 525 -2.50 -15.17 9.78
N THR A 526 -1.50 -15.29 8.90
CA THR A 526 -0.23 -15.99 9.15
C THR A 526 0.91 -15.29 8.42
N LEU A 527 1.94 -14.88 9.15
CA LEU A 527 3.20 -14.40 8.59
C LEU A 527 4.27 -15.47 8.73
N LEU A 528 4.84 -15.90 7.60
CA LEU A 528 5.96 -16.82 7.50
C LEU A 528 7.24 -16.04 7.17
N ILE A 529 8.28 -16.22 7.98
CA ILE A 529 9.64 -15.71 7.72
C ILE A 529 10.58 -16.91 7.63
N GLU A 530 11.26 -17.08 6.50
CA GLU A 530 12.25 -18.13 6.29
C GLU A 530 13.65 -17.50 6.21
N HIS A 531 14.61 -18.04 6.96
CA HIS A 531 16.02 -17.67 6.92
C HIS A 531 16.83 -18.83 6.34
N ARG A 532 17.40 -18.64 5.16
CA ARG A 532 18.29 -19.59 4.48
C ARG A 532 19.73 -19.22 4.82
N VAL A 533 20.43 -20.16 5.43
CA VAL A 533 21.83 -20.01 5.86
C VAL A 533 22.57 -21.30 5.55
N ASP A 534 23.88 -21.25 5.55
CA ASP A 534 24.73 -22.44 5.57
C ASP A 534 25.71 -22.29 6.73
N LYS A 535 25.16 -22.37 7.95
CA LYS A 535 25.90 -22.08 9.18
C LYS A 535 26.44 -23.36 9.79
N PRO A 536 27.77 -23.56 9.88
CA PRO A 536 28.35 -24.73 10.49
C PRO A 536 27.93 -24.91 11.94
N ILE A 537 27.65 -26.16 12.32
CA ILE A 537 27.50 -26.60 13.73
C ILE A 537 28.76 -27.40 14.10
N PRO A 538 29.72 -26.76 14.77
CA PRO A 538 30.96 -27.45 15.15
C PRO A 538 30.70 -28.42 16.28
N ASP A 539 31.50 -29.49 16.31
CA ASP A 539 31.51 -30.51 17.38
C ASP A 539 31.58 -29.88 18.80
N LEU A 540 30.71 -30.34 19.68
CA LEU A 540 30.57 -29.84 21.05
C LEU A 540 30.36 -28.32 21.19
N LYS A 541 29.72 -27.69 20.19
CA LYS A 541 29.46 -26.25 20.19
C LYS A 541 27.98 -25.93 20.04
N GLU A 542 27.67 -24.73 20.51
CA GLU A 542 26.37 -24.11 20.31
C GLU A 542 26.47 -23.02 19.22
N ILE A 543 25.47 -22.95 18.37
CA ILE A 543 25.26 -21.85 17.42
C ILE A 543 23.89 -21.22 17.65
N GLN A 544 23.77 -19.95 17.29
CA GLN A 544 22.51 -19.22 17.35
C GLN A 544 22.26 -18.52 16.01
N ASP A 545 21.00 -18.47 15.58
CA ASP A 545 20.60 -17.81 14.34
C ASP A 545 19.31 -17.03 14.55
N PRO A 546 19.29 -15.68 14.30
CA PRO A 546 18.14 -14.85 14.60
C PRO A 546 17.18 -14.69 13.41
N ILE A 547 15.87 -14.56 13.70
CA ILE A 547 14.83 -14.02 12.85
C ILE A 547 14.15 -12.88 13.60
N THR A 548 14.02 -11.70 13.00
CA THR A 548 13.25 -10.60 13.57
C THR A 548 11.81 -10.67 13.08
N PHE A 549 10.86 -10.87 13.99
CA PHE A 549 9.44 -10.82 13.68
C PHE A 549 8.93 -9.37 13.83
N PRO A 550 8.39 -8.76 12.76
CA PRO A 550 8.17 -7.32 12.73
C PRO A 550 6.87 -6.85 13.40
N LEU A 551 5.87 -7.73 13.53
CA LEU A 551 4.50 -7.36 13.91
C LEU A 551 4.27 -7.51 15.41
N ASP A 552 3.65 -6.49 16.04
CA ASP A 552 3.18 -6.55 17.42
C ASP A 552 1.81 -7.21 17.47
N VAL A 553 1.80 -8.52 17.36
CA VAL A 553 0.61 -9.36 17.35
C VAL A 553 0.69 -10.42 18.43
N LYS A 554 -0.48 -10.93 18.85
CA LYS A 554 -0.60 -12.03 19.81
C LYS A 554 -0.82 -13.34 19.05
N PRO A 555 0.16 -14.25 19.00
CA PRO A 555 0.01 -15.51 18.31
C PRO A 555 -1.18 -16.33 18.80
N LYS A 556 -2.00 -16.79 17.86
CA LYS A 556 -2.97 -17.88 18.03
C LYS A 556 -2.34 -19.23 17.74
N ALA A 557 -1.39 -19.26 16.78
CA ALA A 557 -0.57 -20.42 16.50
C ALA A 557 0.85 -20.01 16.10
N VAL A 558 1.81 -20.89 16.41
CA VAL A 558 3.22 -20.74 16.04
C VAL A 558 3.72 -22.05 15.43
N GLU A 559 4.48 -21.94 14.35
CA GLU A 559 5.16 -23.05 13.71
C GLU A 559 6.64 -22.68 13.54
N VAL A 560 7.54 -23.60 13.90
CA VAL A 560 8.98 -23.49 13.67
C VAL A 560 9.43 -24.69 12.85
N ALA A 561 9.97 -24.43 11.65
CA ALA A 561 10.55 -25.48 10.81
C ALA A 561 12.08 -25.33 10.74
N VAL A 562 12.80 -26.45 10.76
CA VAL A 562 14.25 -26.50 10.67
C VAL A 562 14.72 -27.50 9.63
N ASP A 563 15.82 -27.20 8.93
CA ASP A 563 16.60 -28.12 8.09
C ASP A 563 18.05 -28.08 8.59
N ILE A 564 18.39 -29.04 9.44
CA ILE A 564 19.71 -29.20 10.02
C ILE A 564 20.31 -30.48 9.43
N ARG A 565 21.49 -30.35 8.80
CA ARG A 565 22.27 -31.48 8.30
C ARG A 565 23.29 -31.83 9.38
N HIS A 566 23.27 -33.05 9.87
CA HIS A 566 24.15 -33.53 10.95
C HIS A 566 24.34 -35.02 10.80
N THR A 567 25.54 -35.52 11.11
CA THR A 567 25.88 -36.94 10.94
C THR A 567 25.31 -37.83 12.06
N TYR A 568 24.93 -37.23 13.20
CA TYR A 568 24.28 -37.97 14.29
C TYR A 568 23.26 -37.07 15.00
N ARG A 569 21.98 -37.28 14.67
CA ARG A 569 20.87 -36.44 15.16
C ARG A 569 20.68 -36.52 16.67
N GLY A 570 21.07 -37.63 17.27
CA GLY A 570 20.97 -37.88 18.71
C GLY A 570 21.84 -36.97 19.59
N ASP A 571 22.78 -36.22 19.00
CA ASP A 571 23.63 -35.28 19.69
C ASP A 571 23.07 -33.87 19.75
N LEU A 572 22.04 -33.62 18.97
CA LEU A 572 21.48 -32.29 18.83
C LEU A 572 20.45 -31.94 19.91
N LYS A 573 20.66 -30.80 20.56
CA LYS A 573 19.65 -30.09 21.35
C LYS A 573 19.25 -28.80 20.61
N VAL A 574 17.98 -28.68 20.26
CA VAL A 574 17.46 -27.56 19.46
C VAL A 574 16.35 -26.86 20.22
N SER A 575 16.44 -25.55 20.34
CA SER A 575 15.42 -24.70 20.96
C SER A 575 15.26 -23.39 20.20
N VAL A 576 14.14 -22.71 20.41
CA VAL A 576 13.93 -21.34 19.93
C VAL A 576 13.68 -20.42 21.12
N GLN A 577 14.44 -19.33 21.20
CA GLN A 577 14.26 -18.28 22.18
C GLN A 577 13.38 -17.18 21.59
N PRO A 578 12.16 -16.98 22.08
CA PRO A 578 11.29 -15.91 21.65
C PRO A 578 11.73 -14.55 22.24
N PRO A 579 11.25 -13.43 21.69
CA PRO A 579 11.54 -12.08 22.21
C PRO A 579 10.98 -11.88 23.65
N VAL A 580 9.92 -12.60 24.00
CA VAL A 580 9.27 -12.56 25.33
C VAL A 580 8.96 -13.97 25.78
N GLY A 581 9.40 -14.33 26.97
CA GLY A 581 9.16 -15.66 27.56
C GLY A 581 10.40 -16.53 27.60
N GLU A 582 10.19 -17.80 28.01
CA GLU A 582 11.26 -18.80 28.13
C GLU A 582 11.55 -19.46 26.79
N ALA A 583 12.75 -20.06 26.66
CA ALA A 583 13.14 -20.82 25.49
C ALA A 583 12.22 -22.04 25.27
N ILE A 584 11.82 -22.25 24.04
CA ILE A 584 10.96 -23.36 23.62
C ILE A 584 11.86 -24.49 23.13
N LEU A 585 11.87 -25.61 23.84
CA LEU A 585 12.64 -26.80 23.46
C LEU A 585 11.94 -27.50 22.29
N LEU A 586 12.60 -27.62 21.15
CA LEU A 586 12.09 -28.26 19.94
C LEU A 586 12.51 -29.75 19.86
N ALA A 587 13.79 -30.01 20.08
CA ALA A 587 14.33 -31.38 20.11
C ALA A 587 15.43 -31.48 21.18
N ASP A 588 15.47 -32.59 21.92
CA ASP A 588 16.51 -32.90 22.90
C ASP A 588 17.03 -34.29 22.63
N ARG A 589 18.16 -34.38 21.93
CA ARG A 589 18.91 -35.61 21.67
C ARG A 589 18.01 -36.76 21.20
N SER A 590 17.09 -36.44 20.32
CA SER A 590 16.05 -37.36 19.84
C SER A 590 16.40 -37.93 18.47
N GLY A 591 16.15 -39.25 18.29
CA GLY A 591 16.30 -39.93 17.01
C GLY A 591 17.53 -40.83 16.92
N GLY A 592 18.36 -40.91 17.99
CA GLY A 592 19.53 -41.82 18.04
C GLY A 592 20.47 -41.62 16.85
N GLY A 593 20.96 -42.71 16.27
CA GLY A 593 21.93 -42.71 15.17
C GLY A 593 21.37 -42.33 13.78
N LEU A 594 20.20 -41.69 13.70
CA LEU A 594 19.70 -41.15 12.44
C LEU A 594 20.43 -39.86 12.07
N ASP A 595 20.67 -39.68 10.79
CA ASP A 595 21.21 -38.43 10.24
C ASP A 595 20.13 -37.35 10.14
N ASN A 596 20.56 -36.09 10.15
CA ASN A 596 19.78 -34.89 9.84
C ASN A 596 18.51 -34.71 10.69
N LEU A 597 18.20 -33.48 11.02
CA LEU A 597 16.94 -33.05 11.61
C LEU A 597 16.20 -32.10 10.67
N VAL A 598 15.29 -32.68 9.87
CA VAL A 598 14.37 -31.90 9.04
C VAL A 598 12.98 -32.07 9.64
N ALA A 599 12.49 -31.05 10.33
CA ALA A 599 11.25 -31.17 11.11
C ALA A 599 10.51 -29.83 11.20
N THR A 600 9.19 -29.95 11.43
CA THR A 600 8.32 -28.81 11.70
C THR A 600 7.64 -29.03 13.04
N PHE A 601 7.72 -28.06 13.93
CA PHE A 601 7.14 -28.06 15.26
C PHE A 601 6.00 -27.07 15.32
N ARG A 602 4.80 -27.54 15.63
CA ARG A 602 3.58 -26.71 15.60
C ARG A 602 2.95 -26.60 16.97
N SER A 603 2.45 -25.43 17.29
CA SER A 603 1.67 -25.22 18.51
C SER A 603 0.30 -25.94 18.45
N SER A 604 -0.20 -26.29 17.25
CA SER A 604 -1.39 -27.13 17.06
C SER A 604 -1.16 -28.57 17.55
N ASP A 605 0.06 -29.09 17.39
CA ASP A 605 0.42 -30.48 17.74
C ASP A 605 0.81 -30.60 19.21
N ASP A 606 1.43 -29.54 19.77
CA ASP A 606 1.86 -29.48 21.17
C ASP A 606 1.68 -28.04 21.73
N PRO A 607 0.44 -27.65 22.11
CA PRO A 607 0.20 -26.30 22.66
C PRO A 607 0.97 -25.99 23.94
N ALA A 608 1.25 -26.99 24.76
CA ALA A 608 1.96 -26.82 26.02
C ALA A 608 3.40 -26.37 25.78
N ARG A 609 4.06 -26.89 24.75
CA ARG A 609 5.42 -26.50 24.34
C ARG A 609 5.51 -25.01 24.00
N PHE A 610 4.50 -24.47 23.34
CA PHE A 610 4.47 -23.06 22.87
C PHE A 610 3.71 -22.11 23.83
N ALA A 611 3.29 -22.57 25.00
CA ALA A 611 2.54 -21.77 25.97
C ALA A 611 3.28 -20.47 26.39
N ALA A 612 4.61 -20.46 26.31
CA ALA A 612 5.43 -19.30 26.61
C ALA A 612 5.15 -18.09 25.70
N VAL A 613 4.63 -18.30 24.49
CA VAL A 613 4.46 -17.26 23.45
C VAL A 613 3.02 -17.05 23.02
N LEU A 614 2.16 -18.06 23.13
CA LEU A 614 0.75 -17.91 22.74
C LEU A 614 0.07 -16.79 23.55
N GLY A 615 -0.61 -15.88 22.85
CA GLY A 615 -1.29 -14.73 23.46
C GLY A 615 -0.39 -13.60 23.96
N LYS A 616 0.94 -13.68 23.81
CA LYS A 616 1.89 -12.60 24.13
C LYS A 616 2.35 -11.90 22.85
N SER A 617 3.08 -10.76 22.96
CA SER A 617 3.64 -10.10 21.77
C SER A 617 4.66 -10.98 21.07
N ALA A 618 4.49 -11.16 19.75
CA ALA A 618 5.46 -11.87 18.90
C ALA A 618 6.60 -10.97 18.41
N LYS A 619 6.43 -9.64 18.51
CA LYS A 619 7.38 -8.66 17.97
C LYS A 619 8.74 -8.74 18.61
N GLY A 620 9.77 -8.82 17.79
CA GLY A 620 11.17 -8.79 18.22
C GLY A 620 11.99 -9.93 17.67
N GLU A 621 13.15 -10.14 18.24
CA GLU A 621 14.10 -11.14 17.78
C GLU A 621 13.80 -12.52 18.37
N TRP A 622 13.58 -13.48 17.46
CA TRP A 622 13.49 -14.90 17.75
C TRP A 622 14.83 -15.55 17.39
N ARG A 623 15.43 -16.35 18.29
CA ARG A 623 16.71 -17.01 18.03
C ARG A 623 16.55 -18.51 18.03
N LEU A 624 16.90 -19.15 16.92
CA LEU A 624 17.11 -20.59 16.91
C LEU A 624 18.46 -20.89 17.56
N VAL A 625 18.48 -21.76 18.54
CA VAL A 625 19.66 -22.20 19.27
C VAL A 625 19.85 -23.68 19.01
N ILE A 626 21.00 -24.05 18.48
CA ILE A 626 21.37 -25.44 18.18
C ILE A 626 22.68 -25.76 18.90
N ALA A 627 22.66 -26.76 19.79
CA ALA A 627 23.83 -27.27 20.45
C ALA A 627 24.12 -28.71 20.03
N ASP A 628 25.33 -28.97 19.62
CA ASP A 628 25.88 -30.31 19.54
C ASP A 628 26.42 -30.68 20.91
N THR A 629 25.95 -31.79 21.49
CA THR A 629 26.18 -32.18 22.88
C THR A 629 27.08 -33.40 23.07
N ALA A 630 27.52 -34.03 21.97
CA ALA A 630 28.43 -35.19 22.04
C ALA A 630 29.53 -35.10 20.98
N ALA A 631 30.65 -35.74 21.22
CA ALA A 631 31.85 -35.64 20.39
C ALA A 631 31.80 -36.52 19.13
N GLN A 632 32.54 -36.13 18.09
CA GLN A 632 32.86 -36.84 16.85
C GLN A 632 31.95 -36.50 15.64
N ASP A 633 30.89 -35.73 15.84
CA ASP A 633 29.95 -35.41 14.79
C ASP A 633 29.92 -33.90 14.49
N VAL A 634 29.57 -33.52 13.25
CA VAL A 634 29.46 -32.11 12.84
C VAL A 634 28.28 -31.93 11.90
N GLY A 635 27.80 -30.70 11.83
CA GLY A 635 26.66 -30.39 10.95
C GLY A 635 26.63 -29.00 10.42
N SER A 636 25.51 -28.65 9.82
CA SER A 636 25.20 -27.28 9.39
C SER A 636 23.69 -27.02 9.43
N LEU A 637 23.31 -25.83 9.85
CA LEU A 637 21.95 -25.30 9.66
C LEU A 637 21.82 -24.81 8.22
N LYS A 638 20.92 -25.40 7.44
CA LYS A 638 20.65 -24.98 6.05
C LYS A 638 19.58 -23.90 5.96
N LYS A 639 18.52 -24.06 6.76
CA LYS A 639 17.45 -23.06 6.87
C LYS A 639 16.61 -23.31 8.11
N TRP A 640 15.93 -22.27 8.53
CA TRP A 640 14.82 -22.38 9.45
C TRP A 640 13.77 -21.33 9.17
N SER A 641 12.57 -21.55 9.63
CA SER A 641 11.48 -20.61 9.44
C SER A 641 10.61 -20.49 10.69
N LEU A 642 10.06 -19.30 10.87
CA LEU A 642 9.07 -18.96 11.87
C LEU A 642 7.79 -18.56 11.18
N SER A 643 6.70 -19.26 11.48
CA SER A 643 5.35 -18.92 11.03
C SER A 643 4.49 -18.59 12.24
N VAL A 644 3.86 -17.42 12.23
CA VAL A 644 2.99 -16.95 13.30
C VAL A 644 1.61 -16.63 12.74
N SER A 645 0.59 -17.34 13.22
CA SER A 645 -0.82 -17.03 12.96
C SER A 645 -1.40 -16.20 14.09
N TYR A 646 -2.19 -15.13 13.82
CA TYR A 646 -2.66 -14.16 14.80
C TYR A 646 -4.06 -13.62 14.50
#